data_c7568beabd19326a9766e065812f065f
#
_entry.id   c7568beabd19326a9766e065812f065f
#
_cell.length_a   1.000
_cell.length_b   1.000
_cell.length_c   1.000
_cell.angle_alpha   90.00
_cell.angle_beta   90.00
_cell.angle_gamma   90.00
#
_symmetry.space_group_name_H-M   'P 1'
#
loop_
_entity.id
_entity.type
_entity.pdbx_description
1 polymer ?
#
loop_
_entity_poly.entity_id
_entity_poly.type
_entity_poly.pdbx_seq_one_letter_code
_entity_poly.pdbx_strand_id
1 'polypeptide(L)'
;MKGKRCCDLNILDANVSVLKGVGTKVRKELESLGILTVRDLLDHFPRRYIDFSRITPIADLVPDVPSVTEATVVKRNRPFTAKGITFSKIDVSDGTGEARLTFYNQPYTANALEIGKKYLFYGKPEKLGKFVDINSPVTEKAENKYIHPVYSVSKGITSRRIASIIRFALTAVGNGIPETLSREMTERYSLCSLSEAYRQIHFPSSLEDREKALRRFAFEELLLFSLGILTLRSKNRKLIGNPVEGDCDVSEFLKTLPYALTGAQKRALDDCLCDLKKKTPMSRIVQGDVGSGKTVVAAAVMYYVAKCGRQSCLMAPTEILAVQHYASFQKLFDGLNINCALLTGSSSAADRRQILAGLSSGEIDVLIGTHAVFQKDVGFKDLALAVTDEQHRFGVAQRSRLSEKGRGTHILVMSATPIPRTLAMILYGDMDISVIDELPPGRQKISTHLVDGSYHDRMYSYLRDECLKGAQAYVVCPLVEENDNEELRSAVEYADRLCREHLKGISVQYLHGKMKGKEKERILRDFADGKTQVIVSTTVVEVGVDVPNATIMIIENSDRFGLSQLHQLRGRVGRGKKKSYCFVVSDTKNEKTLERLNAFCSTSDGFEISRKDLELRGPGDFFGQRQSGLPIFRHADLLSDMQTLEQARSAAEEIVNDPLWFTDETLVGLKDSVIELFDRVDFNIFS
;
A
#
# COMPACT_ATOMS: atom_id res chain seq x y z
N MET A 1 35.00 -38.26 -31.97
CA MET A 1 33.78 -38.64 -31.25
C MET A 1 33.59 -37.67 -30.08
N LYS A 2 32.79 -36.63 -30.26
CA LYS A 2 32.51 -35.63 -29.22
C LYS A 2 31.24 -36.07 -28.49
N GLY A 3 31.41 -36.50 -27.22
CA GLY A 3 30.30 -36.79 -26.34
C GLY A 3 29.53 -35.53 -26.02
N LYS A 4 28.30 -35.40 -26.50
CA LYS A 4 27.33 -34.42 -26.02
C LYS A 4 27.02 -34.79 -24.57
N ARG A 5 27.46 -33.95 -23.60
CA ARG A 5 26.86 -33.92 -22.26
C ARG A 5 25.38 -33.61 -22.45
N CYS A 6 24.50 -34.57 -22.17
CA CYS A 6 23.10 -34.32 -21.91
C CYS A 6 23.05 -33.34 -20.72
N CYS A 7 22.63 -32.11 -20.95
CA CYS A 7 22.16 -31.26 -19.89
C CYS A 7 20.96 -31.99 -19.25
N ASP A 8 21.05 -32.32 -17.96
CA ASP A 8 19.91 -32.76 -17.16
C ASP A 8 18.87 -31.65 -17.20
N LEU A 9 17.91 -31.79 -18.08
CA LEU A 9 16.72 -30.88 -18.14
C LEU A 9 16.00 -31.09 -16.81
N ASN A 10 16.05 -30.10 -15.95
CA ASN A 10 15.29 -30.11 -14.70
C ASN A 10 13.82 -30.32 -15.06
N ILE A 11 13.20 -31.39 -14.57
CA ILE A 11 11.80 -31.74 -14.87
C ILE A 11 10.83 -30.59 -14.59
N LEU A 12 11.21 -29.67 -13.69
CA LEU A 12 10.42 -28.47 -13.35
C LEU A 12 10.26 -27.52 -14.54
N ASP A 13 11.26 -27.41 -15.39
CA ASP A 13 11.26 -26.49 -16.52
C ASP A 13 10.73 -27.17 -17.81
N ALA A 14 10.41 -28.48 -17.70
CA ALA A 14 9.79 -29.21 -18.79
C ALA A 14 8.33 -28.80 -19.01
N ASN A 15 7.86 -28.92 -20.27
CA ASN A 15 6.45 -28.65 -20.59
C ASN A 15 5.53 -29.62 -19.85
N VAL A 16 4.36 -29.13 -19.39
CA VAL A 16 3.37 -29.94 -18.63
C VAL A 16 2.91 -31.22 -19.39
N SER A 17 3.09 -31.28 -20.69
CA SER A 17 2.74 -32.46 -21.51
C SER A 17 3.55 -33.71 -21.20
N VAL A 18 4.67 -33.61 -20.48
CA VAL A 18 5.46 -34.77 -20.01
C VAL A 18 4.76 -35.53 -18.88
N LEU A 19 3.79 -34.88 -18.22
CA LEU A 19 3.09 -35.46 -17.08
C LEU A 19 2.01 -36.46 -17.53
N LYS A 20 1.91 -37.56 -16.82
CA LYS A 20 0.84 -38.54 -17.04
C LYS A 20 -0.54 -37.89 -16.89
N GLY A 21 -1.37 -38.08 -17.92
CA GLY A 21 -2.73 -37.56 -17.93
C GLY A 21 -2.89 -36.17 -18.55
N VAL A 22 -1.82 -35.56 -19.06
CA VAL A 22 -1.85 -34.30 -19.80
C VAL A 22 -1.78 -34.59 -21.30
N GLY A 23 -2.94 -34.86 -21.90
CA GLY A 23 -3.07 -34.94 -23.37
C GLY A 23 -3.27 -33.56 -24.01
N THR A 24 -3.34 -33.51 -25.34
CA THR A 24 -3.42 -32.27 -26.13
C THR A 24 -4.56 -31.34 -25.70
N LYS A 25 -5.72 -31.88 -25.31
CA LYS A 25 -6.87 -31.10 -24.82
C LYS A 25 -6.58 -30.47 -23.46
N VAL A 26 -6.12 -31.28 -22.49
CA VAL A 26 -5.80 -30.80 -21.11
C VAL A 26 -4.67 -29.77 -21.14
N ARG A 27 -3.68 -29.97 -22.02
CA ARG A 27 -2.60 -29.00 -22.24
C ARG A 27 -3.15 -27.63 -22.63
N LYS A 28 -4.05 -27.54 -23.63
CA LYS A 28 -4.65 -26.28 -24.06
C LYS A 28 -5.47 -25.61 -22.92
N GLU A 29 -6.14 -26.42 -22.11
CA GLU A 29 -6.89 -25.94 -20.94
C GLU A 29 -5.95 -25.37 -19.86
N LEU A 30 -4.79 -25.99 -19.60
CA LEU A 30 -3.73 -25.50 -18.70
C LEU A 30 -3.06 -24.22 -19.28
N GLU A 31 -2.76 -24.20 -20.57
CA GLU A 31 -2.22 -23.03 -21.26
C GLU A 31 -3.15 -21.81 -21.13
N SER A 32 -4.47 -22.00 -21.12
CA SER A 32 -5.44 -20.92 -20.90
C SER A 32 -5.43 -20.36 -19.47
N LEU A 33 -4.81 -21.07 -18.53
CA LEU A 33 -4.54 -20.63 -17.15
C LEU A 33 -3.14 -20.04 -16.97
N GLY A 34 -2.35 -19.95 -18.07
CA GLY A 34 -0.95 -19.52 -18.01
C GLY A 34 0.04 -20.61 -17.55
N ILE A 35 -0.41 -21.87 -17.49
CA ILE A 35 0.40 -23.00 -17.00
C ILE A 35 1.04 -23.70 -18.20
N LEU A 36 2.34 -23.49 -18.41
CA LEU A 36 3.12 -24.03 -19.53
C LEU A 36 4.10 -25.12 -19.10
N THR A 37 4.73 -24.93 -17.95
CA THR A 37 5.77 -25.80 -17.38
C THR A 37 5.27 -26.56 -16.14
N VAL A 38 6.02 -27.58 -15.72
CA VAL A 38 5.75 -28.27 -14.45
C VAL A 38 5.90 -27.32 -13.27
N ARG A 39 6.82 -26.36 -13.33
CA ARG A 39 6.98 -25.31 -12.33
C ARG A 39 5.72 -24.45 -12.23
N ASP A 40 5.21 -23.92 -13.35
CA ASP A 40 3.98 -23.14 -13.36
C ASP A 40 2.81 -23.91 -12.74
N LEU A 41 2.76 -25.23 -12.99
CA LEU A 41 1.72 -26.08 -12.42
C LEU A 41 1.85 -26.21 -10.90
N LEU A 42 3.08 -26.36 -10.38
CA LEU A 42 3.33 -26.41 -8.93
C LEU A 42 3.16 -25.03 -8.27
N ASP A 43 3.36 -23.94 -9.00
CA ASP A 43 3.12 -22.56 -8.53
C ASP A 43 1.64 -22.16 -8.62
N HIS A 44 0.79 -22.99 -9.22
CA HIS A 44 -0.66 -22.79 -9.25
C HIS A 44 -1.30 -23.26 -7.96
N PHE A 45 -1.21 -22.43 -6.91
CA PHE A 45 -1.66 -22.78 -5.56
C PHE A 45 -3.19 -22.88 -5.45
N PRO A 46 -3.71 -23.70 -4.51
CA PRO A 46 -5.13 -23.77 -4.25
C PRO A 46 -5.69 -22.43 -3.77
N ARG A 47 -6.82 -22.04 -4.31
CA ARG A 47 -7.54 -20.82 -3.87
C ARG A 47 -8.15 -20.96 -2.47
N ARG A 48 -8.57 -22.18 -2.11
CA ARG A 48 -9.16 -22.52 -0.81
C ARG A 48 -9.00 -24.01 -0.54
N TYR A 49 -9.29 -24.39 0.69
CA TYR A 49 -9.27 -25.79 1.12
C TYR A 49 -10.62 -26.16 1.74
N ILE A 50 -10.99 -27.42 1.58
CA ILE A 50 -12.16 -28.04 2.23
C ILE A 50 -11.62 -29.09 3.17
N ASP A 51 -11.83 -28.92 4.46
CA ASP A 51 -11.38 -29.88 5.48
C ASP A 51 -12.46 -30.92 5.71
N PHE A 52 -12.35 -32.08 5.05
CA PHE A 52 -13.25 -33.20 5.22
C PHE A 52 -13.01 -34.02 6.51
N SER A 53 -12.00 -33.67 7.31
CA SER A 53 -11.77 -34.31 8.61
C SER A 53 -12.69 -33.75 9.70
N ARG A 54 -13.21 -32.52 9.54
CA ARG A 54 -14.09 -31.85 10.48
C ARG A 54 -15.55 -32.08 10.10
N ILE A 55 -16.16 -33.10 10.72
CA ILE A 55 -17.55 -33.49 10.42
C ILE A 55 -18.49 -32.85 11.42
N THR A 56 -19.52 -32.19 10.91
CA THR A 56 -20.61 -31.60 11.69
C THR A 56 -21.87 -32.47 11.52
N PRO A 57 -22.52 -32.94 12.62
CA PRO A 57 -23.80 -33.65 12.54
C PRO A 57 -24.89 -32.80 11.87
N ILE A 58 -25.83 -33.44 11.17
CA ILE A 58 -26.90 -32.73 10.46
C ILE A 58 -27.76 -31.88 11.42
N ALA A 59 -27.98 -32.38 12.66
CA ALA A 59 -28.72 -31.65 13.68
C ALA A 59 -28.07 -30.33 14.10
N ASP A 60 -26.72 -30.25 14.01
CA ASP A 60 -25.89 -29.11 14.44
C ASP A 60 -25.53 -28.15 13.29
N LEU A 61 -26.05 -28.40 12.07
CA LEU A 61 -25.78 -27.54 10.92
C LEU A 61 -26.40 -26.15 11.10
N VAL A 62 -25.58 -25.13 11.03
CA VAL A 62 -26.02 -23.73 11.11
C VAL A 62 -26.34 -23.22 9.71
N PRO A 63 -27.53 -22.63 9.47
CA PRO A 63 -27.86 -22.03 8.18
C PRO A 63 -26.79 -21.02 7.74
N ASP A 64 -26.52 -21.01 6.45
CA ASP A 64 -25.56 -20.13 5.81
C ASP A 64 -24.06 -20.33 6.16
N VAL A 65 -23.72 -21.24 7.07
CA VAL A 65 -22.34 -21.58 7.43
C VAL A 65 -21.87 -22.83 6.68
N PRO A 66 -20.90 -22.73 5.75
CA PRO A 66 -20.41 -23.91 5.02
C PRO A 66 -19.87 -24.97 5.97
N SER A 67 -20.37 -26.19 5.88
CA SER A 67 -20.02 -27.28 6.78
C SER A 67 -19.84 -28.59 6.02
N VAL A 68 -19.08 -29.53 6.59
CA VAL A 68 -18.96 -30.90 6.11
C VAL A 68 -19.84 -31.80 6.99
N THR A 69 -20.69 -32.62 6.35
CA THR A 69 -21.45 -33.63 7.04
C THR A 69 -21.20 -35.03 6.45
N GLU A 70 -21.17 -36.08 7.29
CA GLU A 70 -21.09 -37.46 6.87
C GLU A 70 -22.50 -38.08 6.98
N ALA A 71 -23.05 -38.50 5.85
CA ALA A 71 -24.40 -39.02 5.85
C ALA A 71 -24.57 -40.20 4.90
N THR A 72 -25.55 -41.07 5.21
CA THR A 72 -25.96 -42.19 4.39
C THR A 72 -27.05 -41.74 3.41
N VAL A 73 -26.91 -42.13 2.15
CA VAL A 73 -27.94 -41.88 1.14
C VAL A 73 -29.19 -42.76 1.44
N VAL A 74 -30.29 -42.12 1.77
CA VAL A 74 -31.55 -42.81 2.11
C VAL A 74 -32.43 -42.99 0.89
N LYS A 75 -32.60 -41.92 0.10
CA LYS A 75 -33.53 -41.92 -1.03
C LYS A 75 -33.01 -41.03 -2.16
N ARG A 76 -33.20 -41.51 -3.40
CA ARG A 76 -33.00 -40.71 -4.60
C ARG A 76 -34.35 -40.36 -5.22
N ASN A 77 -34.65 -39.07 -5.30
CA ASN A 77 -35.91 -38.60 -5.91
C ASN A 77 -35.76 -38.59 -7.44
N ARG A 78 -36.87 -38.72 -8.20
CA ARG A 78 -36.83 -38.64 -9.65
C ARG A 78 -36.39 -37.23 -10.07
N PRO A 79 -35.40 -37.11 -10.98
CA PRO A 79 -35.02 -35.81 -11.50
C PRO A 79 -36.18 -35.13 -12.23
N PHE A 80 -36.30 -33.82 -12.10
CA PHE A 80 -37.27 -33.03 -12.83
C PHE A 80 -36.59 -31.79 -13.44
N THR A 81 -37.15 -31.31 -14.56
CA THR A 81 -36.63 -30.14 -15.26
C THR A 81 -37.62 -28.99 -15.13
N ALA A 82 -37.13 -27.83 -14.67
CA ALA A 82 -37.90 -26.60 -14.62
C ALA A 82 -37.07 -25.44 -15.16
N LYS A 83 -37.64 -24.62 -16.04
CA LYS A 83 -36.93 -23.47 -16.71
C LYS A 83 -35.60 -23.85 -17.33
N GLY A 84 -35.49 -25.02 -17.96
CA GLY A 84 -34.27 -25.48 -18.63
C GLY A 84 -33.18 -26.02 -17.66
N ILE A 85 -33.43 -26.07 -16.36
CA ILE A 85 -32.48 -26.57 -15.35
C ILE A 85 -33.01 -27.94 -14.84
N THR A 86 -32.13 -28.95 -14.86
CA THR A 86 -32.44 -30.26 -14.30
C THR A 86 -32.05 -30.33 -12.85
N PHE A 87 -33.03 -30.68 -12.00
CA PHE A 87 -32.87 -30.80 -10.55
C PHE A 87 -32.80 -32.28 -10.19
N SER A 88 -31.75 -32.70 -9.49
CA SER A 88 -31.66 -34.03 -8.88
C SER A 88 -31.61 -33.87 -7.38
N LYS A 89 -32.59 -34.43 -6.67
CA LYS A 89 -32.72 -34.36 -5.20
C LYS A 89 -32.43 -35.70 -4.57
N ILE A 90 -31.59 -35.69 -3.53
CA ILE A 90 -31.18 -36.87 -2.78
C ILE A 90 -31.39 -36.61 -1.29
N ASP A 91 -32.11 -37.47 -0.63
CA ASP A 91 -32.32 -37.37 0.81
C ASP A 91 -31.25 -38.23 1.54
N VAL A 92 -30.60 -37.66 2.53
CA VAL A 92 -29.53 -38.27 3.30
C VAL A 92 -29.81 -38.14 4.81
N SER A 93 -29.25 -39.08 5.59
CA SER A 93 -29.38 -39.07 7.05
C SER A 93 -28.09 -39.57 7.71
N ASP A 94 -27.76 -38.99 8.86
CA ASP A 94 -26.61 -39.39 9.70
C ASP A 94 -27.09 -40.02 11.05
N GLY A 95 -28.42 -40.18 11.23
CA GLY A 95 -29.00 -40.62 12.47
C GLY A 95 -29.32 -39.50 13.47
N THR A 96 -28.75 -38.31 13.33
CA THR A 96 -29.07 -37.12 14.14
C THR A 96 -30.13 -36.26 13.47
N GLY A 97 -30.21 -36.32 12.13
CA GLY A 97 -31.15 -35.56 11.32
C GLY A 97 -31.25 -36.05 9.88
N GLU A 98 -32.07 -35.38 9.12
CA GLU A 98 -32.26 -35.60 7.68
C GLU A 98 -31.93 -34.30 6.92
N ALA A 99 -31.17 -34.42 5.81
CA ALA A 99 -30.88 -33.33 4.91
C ALA A 99 -31.23 -33.74 3.47
N ARG A 100 -31.52 -32.72 2.67
CA ARG A 100 -31.77 -32.85 1.24
C ARG A 100 -30.63 -32.23 0.45
N LEU A 101 -30.04 -32.97 -0.47
CA LEU A 101 -29.04 -32.51 -1.39
C LEU A 101 -29.68 -32.18 -2.72
N THR A 102 -29.52 -30.95 -3.19
CA THR A 102 -30.06 -30.50 -4.48
C THR A 102 -28.95 -30.24 -5.48
N PHE A 103 -28.90 -31.00 -6.59
CA PHE A 103 -27.90 -30.84 -7.67
C PHE A 103 -28.57 -30.21 -8.90
N TYR A 104 -27.94 -29.16 -9.44
CA TYR A 104 -28.36 -28.41 -10.61
C TYR A 104 -27.55 -28.83 -11.84
N ASN A 105 -28.20 -29.35 -12.88
CA ASN A 105 -27.57 -29.81 -14.13
C ASN A 105 -26.39 -30.81 -13.92
N GLN A 106 -26.41 -31.58 -12.81
CA GLN A 106 -25.38 -32.56 -12.45
C GLN A 106 -25.95 -33.98 -12.26
N PRO A 107 -26.63 -34.55 -13.24
CA PRO A 107 -27.25 -35.89 -13.09
C PRO A 107 -26.22 -36.99 -12.85
N TYR A 108 -25.03 -36.85 -13.42
CA TYR A 108 -23.92 -37.82 -13.22
C TYR A 108 -23.45 -37.87 -11.77
N THR A 109 -23.26 -36.71 -11.11
CA THR A 109 -22.88 -36.64 -9.69
C THR A 109 -23.94 -37.25 -8.80
N ALA A 110 -25.21 -36.92 -9.04
CA ALA A 110 -26.33 -37.49 -8.29
C ALA A 110 -26.46 -39.01 -8.50
N ASN A 111 -26.22 -39.50 -9.72
CA ASN A 111 -26.31 -40.94 -10.03
C ASN A 111 -25.15 -41.75 -9.47
N ALA A 112 -24.00 -41.14 -9.22
CA ALA A 112 -22.84 -41.80 -8.61
C ALA A 112 -23.00 -42.08 -7.09
N LEU A 113 -23.99 -41.46 -6.44
CA LEU A 113 -24.29 -41.66 -5.01
C LEU A 113 -25.21 -42.88 -4.84
N GLU A 114 -24.72 -43.97 -4.30
CA GLU A 114 -25.45 -45.23 -4.11
C GLU A 114 -26.27 -45.20 -2.82
N ILE A 115 -27.52 -45.66 -2.91
CA ILE A 115 -28.41 -45.78 -1.74
C ILE A 115 -27.81 -46.77 -0.73
N GLY A 116 -27.86 -46.42 0.55
CA GLY A 116 -27.28 -47.22 1.65
C GLY A 116 -25.77 -47.00 1.90
N LYS A 117 -25.05 -46.26 1.03
CA LYS A 117 -23.65 -45.93 1.24
C LYS A 117 -23.47 -44.56 1.91
N LYS A 118 -22.40 -44.45 2.70
CA LYS A 118 -22.00 -43.21 3.37
C LYS A 118 -21.08 -42.38 2.47
N TYR A 119 -21.26 -41.05 2.50
CA TYR A 119 -20.46 -40.08 1.80
C TYR A 119 -20.28 -38.85 2.69
N LEU A 120 -19.25 -38.05 2.36
CA LEU A 120 -19.02 -36.73 2.91
C LEU A 120 -19.60 -35.68 1.97
N PHE A 121 -20.32 -34.72 2.52
CA PHE A 121 -20.94 -33.62 1.78
C PHE A 121 -20.51 -32.28 2.37
N TYR A 122 -19.90 -31.45 1.55
CA TYR A 122 -19.57 -30.08 1.92
C TYR A 122 -20.48 -29.11 1.19
N GLY A 123 -21.12 -28.24 1.91
CA GLY A 123 -21.98 -27.21 1.33
C GLY A 123 -22.49 -26.24 2.38
N LYS A 124 -23.30 -25.29 1.89
CA LYS A 124 -23.93 -24.25 2.69
C LYS A 124 -25.38 -24.73 2.98
N PRO A 125 -25.72 -25.07 4.23
CA PRO A 125 -27.05 -25.50 4.56
C PRO A 125 -28.03 -24.33 4.54
N GLU A 126 -29.21 -24.56 3.97
CA GLU A 126 -30.33 -23.65 3.99
C GLU A 126 -31.52 -24.35 4.73
N LYS A 127 -32.22 -23.63 5.62
CA LYS A 127 -33.32 -24.20 6.34
C LYS A 127 -34.62 -24.01 5.53
N LEU A 128 -35.12 -25.06 4.92
CA LEU A 128 -36.40 -25.09 4.19
C LEU A 128 -37.44 -25.94 4.94
N GLY A 129 -38.22 -25.30 5.80
CA GLY A 129 -39.24 -25.95 6.58
C GLY A 129 -38.67 -26.95 7.60
N LYS A 130 -39.02 -28.25 7.44
CA LYS A 130 -38.57 -29.36 8.32
C LYS A 130 -37.20 -29.94 7.88
N PHE A 131 -36.73 -29.61 6.70
CA PHE A 131 -35.50 -30.18 6.13
C PHE A 131 -34.40 -29.13 6.05
N VAL A 132 -33.16 -29.60 6.20
CA VAL A 132 -31.96 -28.85 5.83
C VAL A 132 -31.67 -29.15 4.36
N ASP A 133 -31.72 -28.16 3.49
CA ASP A 133 -31.34 -28.30 2.07
C ASP A 133 -29.88 -27.85 1.87
N ILE A 134 -29.08 -28.63 1.13
CA ILE A 134 -27.71 -28.31 0.79
C ILE A 134 -27.61 -28.26 -0.74
N ASN A 135 -27.41 -27.07 -1.27
CA ASN A 135 -27.38 -26.81 -2.70
C ASN A 135 -26.02 -27.08 -3.30
N SER A 136 -25.97 -27.87 -4.38
CA SER A 136 -24.74 -28.24 -5.13
C SER A 136 -23.58 -28.64 -4.22
N PRO A 137 -23.75 -29.60 -3.29
CA PRO A 137 -22.66 -29.97 -2.39
C PRO A 137 -21.48 -30.58 -3.13
N VAL A 138 -20.29 -30.33 -2.62
CA VAL A 138 -19.10 -31.10 -2.99
C VAL A 138 -19.18 -32.45 -2.29
N THR A 139 -19.09 -33.53 -3.07
CA THR A 139 -19.27 -34.88 -2.55
C THR A 139 -17.95 -35.65 -2.53
N GLU A 140 -17.67 -36.37 -1.45
CA GLU A 140 -16.48 -37.21 -1.34
C GLU A 140 -16.82 -38.55 -0.67
N LYS A 141 -16.00 -39.57 -0.88
CA LYS A 141 -16.18 -40.86 -0.23
C LYS A 141 -15.91 -40.75 1.27
N ALA A 142 -16.63 -41.49 2.10
CA ALA A 142 -16.51 -41.44 3.55
C ALA A 142 -15.10 -41.75 4.09
N GLU A 143 -14.30 -42.52 3.35
CA GLU A 143 -12.91 -42.85 3.68
C GLU A 143 -11.92 -41.71 3.46
N ASN A 144 -12.30 -40.69 2.66
CA ASN A 144 -11.42 -39.61 2.23
C ASN A 144 -11.50 -38.39 3.17
N LYS A 145 -11.22 -38.61 4.46
CA LYS A 145 -11.22 -37.58 5.51
C LYS A 145 -9.89 -36.81 5.53
N TYR A 146 -9.63 -36.02 4.49
CA TYR A 146 -8.43 -35.19 4.37
C TYR A 146 -8.77 -33.76 3.91
N ILE A 147 -7.80 -32.88 3.97
CA ILE A 147 -7.95 -31.49 3.53
C ILE A 147 -7.83 -31.46 2.00
N HIS A 148 -8.90 -31.08 1.34
CA HIS A 148 -9.04 -31.09 -0.12
C HIS A 148 -8.71 -29.74 -0.74
N PRO A 149 -7.74 -29.65 -1.65
CA PRO A 149 -7.42 -28.38 -2.32
C PRO A 149 -8.47 -28.06 -3.38
N VAL A 150 -8.83 -26.77 -3.48
CA VAL A 150 -9.73 -26.24 -4.52
C VAL A 150 -8.97 -25.22 -5.34
N TYR A 151 -8.71 -25.53 -6.61
CA TYR A 151 -7.96 -24.69 -7.55
C TYR A 151 -8.88 -23.77 -8.34
N SER A 152 -8.32 -22.64 -8.79
CA SER A 152 -8.93 -21.82 -9.84
C SER A 152 -8.93 -22.60 -11.15
N VAL A 153 -10.03 -22.52 -11.92
CA VAL A 153 -10.25 -23.31 -13.12
C VAL A 153 -10.70 -22.43 -14.29
N SER A 154 -10.40 -22.87 -15.52
CA SER A 154 -10.95 -22.31 -16.76
C SER A 154 -12.04 -23.24 -17.31
N LYS A 155 -12.73 -22.82 -18.41
CA LYS A 155 -13.68 -23.67 -19.11
C LYS A 155 -12.99 -24.94 -19.61
N GLY A 156 -13.53 -26.09 -19.20
CA GLY A 156 -13.10 -27.40 -19.70
C GLY A 156 -12.30 -28.24 -18.69
N ILE A 157 -11.62 -27.66 -17.73
CA ILE A 157 -10.88 -28.39 -16.70
C ILE A 157 -11.52 -28.22 -15.31
N THR A 158 -11.51 -29.28 -14.51
CA THR A 158 -12.03 -29.26 -13.14
C THR A 158 -10.93 -29.19 -12.11
N SER A 159 -11.20 -28.58 -10.94
CA SER A 159 -10.26 -28.53 -9.82
C SER A 159 -9.75 -29.92 -9.42
N ARG A 160 -10.59 -30.94 -9.43
CA ARG A 160 -10.18 -32.33 -9.17
C ARG A 160 -9.18 -32.85 -10.20
N ARG A 161 -9.32 -32.45 -11.47
CA ARG A 161 -8.38 -32.84 -12.53
C ARG A 161 -7.03 -32.19 -12.32
N ILE A 162 -7.01 -30.89 -11.99
CA ILE A 162 -5.77 -30.16 -11.66
C ILE A 162 -5.10 -30.84 -10.45
N ALA A 163 -5.82 -31.10 -9.37
CA ALA A 163 -5.29 -31.79 -8.18
C ALA A 163 -4.65 -33.13 -8.53
N SER A 164 -5.28 -33.91 -9.43
CA SER A 164 -4.73 -35.20 -9.87
C SER A 164 -3.43 -35.02 -10.65
N ILE A 165 -3.34 -34.05 -11.54
CA ILE A 165 -2.14 -33.76 -12.33
C ILE A 165 -1.00 -33.26 -11.42
N ILE A 166 -1.28 -32.38 -10.46
CA ILE A 166 -0.31 -31.89 -9.48
C ILE A 166 0.24 -33.06 -8.62
N ARG A 167 -0.62 -34.00 -8.22
CA ARG A 167 -0.17 -35.19 -7.48
C ARG A 167 0.81 -36.04 -8.30
N PHE A 168 0.56 -36.19 -9.60
CA PHE A 168 1.51 -36.87 -10.50
C PHE A 168 2.81 -36.05 -10.66
N ALA A 169 2.71 -34.71 -10.76
CA ALA A 169 3.86 -33.83 -10.85
C ALA A 169 4.74 -33.94 -9.60
N LEU A 170 4.16 -33.83 -8.40
CA LEU A 170 4.88 -34.00 -7.14
C LEU A 170 5.54 -35.38 -7.01
N THR A 171 4.88 -36.45 -7.50
CA THR A 171 5.45 -37.79 -7.51
C THR A 171 6.61 -37.91 -8.51
N ALA A 172 6.47 -37.30 -9.68
CA ALA A 172 7.50 -37.33 -10.72
C ALA A 172 8.74 -36.49 -10.35
N VAL A 173 8.54 -35.36 -9.71
CA VAL A 173 9.64 -34.51 -9.22
C VAL A 173 10.29 -35.09 -7.97
N GLY A 174 9.52 -35.75 -7.11
CA GLY A 174 10.01 -36.37 -5.88
C GLY A 174 10.69 -35.37 -4.94
N ASN A 175 11.93 -35.63 -4.56
CA ASN A 175 12.79 -34.73 -3.79
C ASN A 175 13.71 -33.87 -4.67
N GLY A 176 13.49 -33.88 -5.99
CA GLY A 176 14.33 -33.17 -6.96
C GLY A 176 14.04 -31.66 -7.11
N ILE A 177 13.26 -31.07 -6.20
CA ILE A 177 13.11 -29.63 -6.13
C ILE A 177 14.37 -29.03 -5.49
N PRO A 178 15.16 -28.24 -6.22
CA PRO A 178 16.36 -27.63 -5.67
C PRO A 178 16.01 -26.72 -4.50
N GLU A 179 16.70 -26.87 -3.37
CA GLU A 179 16.55 -25.97 -2.24
C GLU A 179 17.21 -24.63 -2.55
N THR A 180 16.48 -23.54 -2.36
CA THR A 180 16.92 -22.17 -2.63
C THR A 180 17.58 -21.52 -1.42
N LEU A 181 17.24 -21.97 -0.22
CA LEU A 181 17.80 -21.47 1.03
C LEU A 181 18.88 -22.41 1.58
N SER A 182 19.89 -21.85 2.23
CA SER A 182 20.90 -22.65 2.91
C SER A 182 20.27 -23.43 4.08
N ARG A 183 20.91 -24.56 4.44
CA ARG A 183 20.47 -25.36 5.58
C ARG A 183 20.51 -24.56 6.88
N GLU A 184 21.50 -23.69 7.05
CA GLU A 184 21.62 -22.83 8.21
C GLU A 184 20.42 -21.87 8.33
N MET A 185 19.97 -21.28 7.21
CA MET A 185 18.79 -20.41 7.18
C MET A 185 17.51 -21.18 7.52
N THR A 186 17.33 -22.36 6.93
CA THR A 186 16.12 -23.16 7.19
C THR A 186 16.03 -23.58 8.66
N GLU A 187 17.15 -23.97 9.29
CA GLU A 187 17.22 -24.31 10.71
C GLU A 187 17.00 -23.06 11.60
N ARG A 188 17.69 -21.95 11.33
CA ARG A 188 17.63 -20.71 12.13
C ARG A 188 16.23 -20.10 12.16
N TYR A 189 15.54 -20.08 11.03
CA TYR A 189 14.20 -19.47 10.92
C TYR A 189 13.08 -20.52 11.04
N SER A 190 13.40 -21.77 11.37
CA SER A 190 12.46 -22.89 11.53
C SER A 190 11.53 -23.03 10.32
N LEU A 191 12.12 -23.06 9.12
CA LEU A 191 11.42 -23.21 7.85
C LEU A 191 11.47 -24.69 7.39
N CYS A 192 10.38 -25.18 6.79
CA CYS A 192 10.37 -26.48 6.13
C CYS A 192 11.15 -26.42 4.81
N SER A 193 11.58 -27.56 4.29
CA SER A 193 12.23 -27.66 2.98
C SER A 193 11.28 -27.24 1.86
N LEU A 194 11.82 -26.78 0.74
CA LEU A 194 11.00 -26.35 -0.41
C LEU A 194 10.16 -27.51 -0.97
N SER A 195 10.72 -28.72 -1.03
CA SER A 195 9.97 -29.93 -1.43
C SER A 195 8.80 -30.23 -0.50
N GLU A 196 8.98 -30.05 0.81
CA GLU A 196 7.91 -30.24 1.79
C GLU A 196 6.86 -29.13 1.66
N ALA A 197 7.30 -27.88 1.49
CA ALA A 197 6.40 -26.75 1.28
C ALA A 197 5.45 -26.98 0.09
N TYR A 198 5.98 -27.43 -1.07
CA TYR A 198 5.13 -27.76 -2.23
C TYR A 198 4.15 -28.92 -1.95
N ARG A 199 4.56 -29.92 -1.17
CA ARG A 199 3.65 -31.02 -0.80
C ARG A 199 2.52 -30.51 0.10
N GLN A 200 2.87 -29.77 1.14
CA GLN A 200 1.91 -29.30 2.15
C GLN A 200 1.02 -28.17 1.66
N ILE A 201 1.45 -27.35 0.70
CA ILE A 201 0.57 -26.35 0.09
C ILE A 201 -0.49 -26.99 -0.81
N HIS A 202 -0.17 -28.08 -1.49
CA HIS A 202 -1.11 -28.75 -2.38
C HIS A 202 -1.97 -29.80 -1.66
N PHE A 203 -1.37 -30.57 -0.77
CA PHE A 203 -2.03 -31.68 -0.05
C PHE A 203 -1.62 -31.66 1.43
N PRO A 204 -2.13 -30.66 2.19
CA PRO A 204 -1.72 -30.51 3.58
C PRO A 204 -2.19 -31.68 4.45
N SER A 205 -1.27 -32.15 5.31
CA SER A 205 -1.59 -33.17 6.31
C SER A 205 -2.43 -32.58 7.45
N SER A 206 -2.19 -31.31 7.77
CA SER A 206 -2.92 -30.51 8.74
C SER A 206 -3.00 -29.04 8.32
N LEU A 207 -3.85 -28.24 8.95
CA LEU A 207 -3.88 -26.79 8.73
C LEU A 207 -2.57 -26.14 9.18
N GLU A 208 -1.95 -26.67 10.24
CA GLU A 208 -0.65 -26.19 10.74
C GLU A 208 0.47 -26.42 9.72
N ASP A 209 0.53 -27.58 9.07
CA ASP A 209 1.53 -27.88 8.05
C ASP A 209 1.34 -27.01 6.80
N ARG A 210 0.08 -26.70 6.46
CA ARG A 210 -0.21 -25.70 5.42
C ARG A 210 0.34 -24.32 5.78
N GLU A 211 0.16 -23.87 7.02
CA GLU A 211 0.68 -22.58 7.48
C GLU A 211 2.20 -22.53 7.47
N LYS A 212 2.87 -23.62 7.86
CA LYS A 212 4.34 -23.76 7.74
C LYS A 212 4.80 -23.64 6.28
N ALA A 213 4.06 -24.27 5.35
CA ALA A 213 4.34 -24.18 3.92
C ALA A 213 4.15 -22.77 3.38
N LEU A 214 3.05 -22.08 3.72
CA LEU A 214 2.80 -20.70 3.35
C LEU A 214 3.90 -19.78 3.87
N ARG A 215 4.29 -19.93 5.14
CA ARG A 215 5.38 -19.16 5.74
C ARG A 215 6.71 -19.38 5.02
N ARG A 216 6.99 -20.60 4.55
CA ARG A 216 8.19 -20.88 3.75
C ARG A 216 8.22 -20.10 2.44
N PHE A 217 7.10 -20.08 1.70
CA PHE A 217 6.99 -19.31 0.46
C PHE A 217 7.01 -17.80 0.69
N ALA A 218 6.30 -17.33 1.71
CA ALA A 218 6.30 -15.92 2.09
C ALA A 218 7.72 -15.45 2.49
N PHE A 219 8.45 -16.23 3.29
CA PHE A 219 9.82 -15.90 3.68
C PHE A 219 10.74 -15.78 2.46
N GLU A 220 10.68 -16.73 1.52
CA GLU A 220 11.51 -16.69 0.32
C GLU A 220 11.20 -15.48 -0.55
N GLU A 221 9.92 -15.18 -0.79
CA GLU A 221 9.50 -14.04 -1.58
C GLU A 221 9.95 -12.71 -0.96
N LEU A 222 9.80 -12.58 0.37
CA LEU A 222 10.24 -11.41 1.13
C LEU A 222 11.78 -11.30 1.22
N LEU A 223 12.49 -12.42 1.27
CA LEU A 223 13.95 -12.46 1.21
C LEU A 223 14.47 -11.96 -0.14
N LEU A 224 13.94 -12.50 -1.25
CA LEU A 224 14.31 -12.09 -2.61
C LEU A 224 14.06 -10.59 -2.81
N PHE A 225 12.92 -10.11 -2.36
CA PHE A 225 12.59 -8.68 -2.40
C PHE A 225 13.59 -7.85 -1.59
N SER A 226 13.87 -8.25 -0.34
CA SER A 226 14.82 -7.54 0.53
C SER A 226 16.24 -7.55 -0.03
N LEU A 227 16.69 -8.67 -0.61
CA LEU A 227 17.99 -8.77 -1.29
C LEU A 227 18.10 -7.80 -2.46
N GLY A 228 17.07 -7.70 -3.30
CA GLY A 228 17.05 -6.77 -4.42
C GLY A 228 17.18 -5.31 -3.96
N ILE A 229 16.36 -4.91 -2.99
CA ILE A 229 16.38 -3.55 -2.43
C ILE A 229 17.73 -3.23 -1.76
N LEU A 230 18.26 -4.15 -0.94
CA LEU A 230 19.55 -3.94 -0.25
C LEU A 230 20.72 -3.93 -1.23
N THR A 231 20.66 -4.71 -2.30
CA THR A 231 21.67 -4.70 -3.37
C THR A 231 21.68 -3.36 -4.09
N LEU A 232 20.50 -2.80 -4.44
CA LEU A 232 20.40 -1.44 -5.00
C LEU A 232 20.96 -0.40 -4.04
N ARG A 233 20.62 -0.52 -2.74
CA ARG A 233 21.14 0.37 -1.70
C ARG A 233 22.67 0.29 -1.57
N SER A 234 23.25 -0.92 -1.63
CA SER A 234 24.69 -1.13 -1.58
C SER A 234 25.41 -0.47 -2.77
N LYS A 235 24.81 -0.53 -3.97
CA LYS A 235 25.34 0.19 -5.15
C LYS A 235 25.30 1.71 -4.95
N ASN A 236 24.18 2.24 -4.47
CA ASN A 236 24.05 3.67 -4.18
C ASN A 236 25.05 4.13 -3.11
N ARG A 237 25.37 3.30 -2.13
CA ARG A 237 26.41 3.57 -1.10
C ARG A 237 27.83 3.53 -1.63
N LYS A 238 28.09 2.90 -2.76
CA LYS A 238 29.42 2.95 -3.45
C LYS A 238 29.64 4.28 -4.19
N LEU A 239 28.60 5.10 -4.36
CA LEU A 239 28.77 6.45 -4.87
C LEU A 239 29.55 7.26 -3.84
N ILE A 240 30.60 7.94 -4.30
CA ILE A 240 31.36 8.83 -3.43
C ILE A 240 30.49 10.05 -3.14
N GLY A 241 30.03 10.17 -1.90
CA GLY A 241 29.31 11.33 -1.40
C GLY A 241 30.27 12.53 -1.29
N ASN A 242 29.68 13.69 -1.15
CA ASN A 242 30.39 14.92 -0.92
C ASN A 242 30.13 15.38 0.53
N PRO A 243 30.90 14.88 1.54
CA PRO A 243 30.63 15.16 2.93
C PRO A 243 30.54 16.66 3.19
N VAL A 244 29.55 17.04 4.00
CA VAL A 244 29.42 18.41 4.48
C VAL A 244 30.25 18.52 5.76
N GLU A 245 31.53 18.87 5.61
CA GLU A 245 32.46 19.02 6.72
C GLU A 245 32.55 20.50 7.13
N GLY A 246 32.58 20.75 8.43
CA GLY A 246 32.72 22.08 9.03
C GLY A 246 32.36 22.04 10.51
N ASP A 247 32.97 22.93 11.30
CA ASP A 247 32.59 23.16 12.73
C ASP A 247 31.29 23.97 12.85
N CYS A 248 30.30 23.66 11.97
CA CYS A 248 29.06 24.38 11.94
C CYS A 248 28.10 23.80 12.99
N ASP A 249 27.49 24.69 13.75
CA ASP A 249 26.51 24.34 14.80
C ASP A 249 25.11 24.85 14.41
N VAL A 250 24.11 24.03 14.62
CA VAL A 250 22.70 24.40 14.42
C VAL A 250 22.11 25.14 15.61
N SER A 251 22.86 25.31 16.71
CA SER A 251 22.38 25.91 17.96
C SER A 251 21.92 27.36 17.77
N GLU A 252 22.54 28.12 16.88
CA GLU A 252 22.13 29.50 16.57
C GLU A 252 20.72 29.50 15.96
N PHE A 253 20.46 28.63 14.97
CA PHE A 253 19.15 28.47 14.37
C PHE A 253 18.10 27.98 15.38
N LEU A 254 18.45 27.01 16.23
CA LEU A 254 17.52 26.47 17.23
C LEU A 254 17.11 27.52 18.27
N LYS A 255 17.98 28.50 18.59
CA LYS A 255 17.65 29.60 19.49
C LYS A 255 16.67 30.62 18.90
N THR A 256 16.56 30.73 17.57
CA THR A 256 15.60 31.62 16.91
C THR A 256 14.18 31.05 16.90
N LEU A 257 14.04 29.74 17.14
CA LEU A 257 12.73 29.11 17.14
C LEU A 257 11.91 29.55 18.37
N PRO A 258 10.61 29.86 18.22
CA PRO A 258 9.73 30.25 19.31
C PRO A 258 9.37 29.09 20.26
N TYR A 259 9.87 27.89 20.00
CA TYR A 259 9.63 26.65 20.76
C TYR A 259 10.83 25.71 20.68
N ALA A 260 10.98 24.86 21.67
CA ALA A 260 11.98 23.79 21.63
C ALA A 260 11.52 22.64 20.74
N LEU A 261 12.45 22.00 20.03
CA LEU A 261 12.18 20.79 19.27
C LEU A 261 11.74 19.65 20.21
N THR A 262 10.81 18.82 19.74
CA THR A 262 10.43 17.56 20.41
C THR A 262 11.59 16.57 20.38
N GLY A 263 11.53 15.53 21.22
CA GLY A 263 12.52 14.45 21.24
C GLY A 263 12.65 13.76 19.88
N ALA A 264 11.52 13.51 19.22
CA ALA A 264 11.51 12.89 17.91
C ALA A 264 12.11 13.80 16.80
N GLN A 265 11.83 15.11 16.84
CA GLN A 265 12.43 16.07 15.92
C GLN A 265 13.95 16.17 16.09
N LYS A 266 14.44 16.15 17.34
CA LYS A 266 15.89 16.15 17.62
C LYS A 266 16.55 14.89 17.08
N ARG A 267 16.01 13.71 17.35
CA ARG A 267 16.53 12.46 16.81
C ARG A 267 16.59 12.48 15.28
N ALA A 268 15.53 12.94 14.61
CA ALA A 268 15.51 13.04 13.15
C ALA A 268 16.55 14.04 12.62
N LEU A 269 16.75 15.16 13.29
CA LEU A 269 17.78 16.14 12.95
C LEU A 269 19.18 15.55 13.13
N ASP A 270 19.47 14.91 14.27
CA ASP A 270 20.75 14.29 14.57
C ASP A 270 21.10 13.19 13.56
N ASP A 271 20.11 12.37 13.15
CA ASP A 271 20.26 11.38 12.09
C ASP A 271 20.70 12.04 10.76
N CYS A 272 20.02 13.12 10.36
CA CYS A 272 20.36 13.85 9.12
C CYS A 272 21.76 14.46 9.18
N LEU A 273 22.11 15.11 10.30
CA LEU A 273 23.44 15.73 10.46
C LEU A 273 24.55 14.67 10.50
N CYS A 274 24.29 13.53 11.10
CA CYS A 274 25.22 12.40 11.10
C CYS A 274 25.47 11.88 9.67
N ASP A 275 24.40 11.77 8.87
CA ASP A 275 24.51 11.29 7.49
C ASP A 275 25.22 12.28 6.58
N LEU A 276 25.03 13.60 6.75
CA LEU A 276 25.71 14.63 5.96
C LEU A 276 27.24 14.57 6.10
N LYS A 277 27.75 14.11 7.24
CA LYS A 277 29.20 13.98 7.52
C LYS A 277 29.83 12.72 6.93
N LYS A 278 29.01 11.77 6.45
CA LYS A 278 29.51 10.50 5.89
C LYS A 278 30.05 10.69 4.47
N LYS A 279 31.03 9.87 4.10
CA LYS A 279 31.56 9.79 2.73
C LYS A 279 30.59 9.17 1.71
N THR A 280 29.42 8.71 2.17
CA THR A 280 28.33 8.19 1.33
C THR A 280 27.20 9.21 1.28
N PRO A 281 26.56 9.43 0.12
CA PRO A 281 25.45 10.36 0.03
C PRO A 281 24.32 9.95 0.98
N MET A 282 23.78 10.90 1.75
CA MET A 282 22.56 10.68 2.50
C MET A 282 21.41 10.37 1.53
N SER A 283 20.65 9.34 1.80
CA SER A 283 19.35 9.05 1.18
C SER A 283 18.37 8.74 2.30
N ARG A 284 17.65 9.76 2.79
CA ARG A 284 16.83 9.65 4.01
C ARG A 284 15.43 10.19 3.80
N ILE A 285 14.44 9.50 4.38
CA ILE A 285 13.07 9.98 4.49
C ILE A 285 12.76 10.36 5.94
N VAL A 286 12.28 11.59 6.13
CA VAL A 286 11.71 12.05 7.39
C VAL A 286 10.20 11.94 7.30
N GLN A 287 9.66 10.98 8.02
CA GLN A 287 8.24 10.66 8.06
C GLN A 287 7.60 11.17 9.34
N GLY A 288 6.39 11.70 9.25
CA GLY A 288 5.64 12.15 10.42
C GLY A 288 4.27 12.67 10.02
N ASP A 289 3.37 12.75 10.98
CA ASP A 289 2.01 13.23 10.75
C ASP A 289 1.97 14.67 10.21
N VAL A 290 0.82 15.08 9.68
CA VAL A 290 0.59 16.47 9.25
C VAL A 290 0.81 17.40 10.45
N GLY A 291 1.73 18.38 10.30
CA GLY A 291 2.07 19.32 11.37
C GLY A 291 2.97 18.77 12.47
N SER A 292 3.66 17.64 12.28
CA SER A 292 4.70 17.13 13.19
C SER A 292 6.01 17.95 13.17
N GLY A 293 6.11 18.97 12.29
CA GLY A 293 7.28 19.84 12.20
C GLY A 293 8.41 19.35 11.32
N LYS A 294 8.15 18.49 10.33
CA LYS A 294 9.14 18.05 9.32
C LYS A 294 9.87 19.20 8.64
N THR A 295 9.15 20.27 8.31
CA THR A 295 9.70 21.47 7.64
C THR A 295 10.76 22.17 8.50
N VAL A 296 10.60 22.19 9.82
CA VAL A 296 11.60 22.79 10.73
C VAL A 296 12.87 21.95 10.79
N VAL A 297 12.74 20.61 10.77
CA VAL A 297 13.90 19.71 10.68
C VAL A 297 14.65 19.94 9.36
N ALA A 298 13.93 20.00 8.24
CA ALA A 298 14.51 20.29 6.93
C ALA A 298 15.22 21.66 6.91
N ALA A 299 14.59 22.70 7.50
CA ALA A 299 15.20 24.04 7.61
C ALA A 299 16.49 24.01 8.42
N ALA A 300 16.54 23.29 9.54
CA ALA A 300 17.73 23.13 10.36
C ALA A 300 18.87 22.43 9.60
N VAL A 301 18.55 21.40 8.81
CA VAL A 301 19.51 20.68 7.96
C VAL A 301 20.03 21.58 6.84
N MET A 302 19.16 22.36 6.18
CA MET A 302 19.53 23.31 5.12
C MET A 302 20.36 24.48 5.69
N TYR A 303 20.02 24.94 6.89
CA TYR A 303 20.83 25.93 7.63
C TYR A 303 22.27 25.43 7.87
N TYR A 304 22.41 24.19 8.34
CA TYR A 304 23.71 23.58 8.55
C TYR A 304 24.54 23.57 7.26
N VAL A 305 23.94 23.13 6.15
CA VAL A 305 24.59 23.10 4.83
C VAL A 305 25.06 24.49 4.38
N ALA A 306 24.20 25.51 4.55
CA ALA A 306 24.50 26.88 4.17
C ALA A 306 25.63 27.48 5.04
N LYS A 307 25.63 27.23 6.36
CA LYS A 307 26.73 27.67 7.24
C LYS A 307 28.05 27.00 6.91
N CYS A 308 28.04 25.80 6.34
CA CYS A 308 29.25 25.15 5.81
C CYS A 308 29.63 25.65 4.41
N GLY A 309 29.05 26.78 3.92
CA GLY A 309 29.38 27.43 2.64
C GLY A 309 28.88 26.68 1.41
N ARG A 310 27.90 25.79 1.55
CA ARG A 310 27.36 24.98 0.46
C ARG A 310 25.89 25.27 0.22
N GLN A 311 25.42 24.87 -0.96
CA GLN A 311 24.07 25.17 -1.42
C GLN A 311 23.11 24.00 -1.19
N SER A 312 21.84 24.33 -0.96
CA SER A 312 20.76 23.37 -0.86
C SER A 312 19.55 23.80 -1.70
N CYS A 313 18.71 22.82 -2.08
CA CYS A 313 17.45 23.12 -2.74
C CYS A 313 16.29 22.37 -2.07
N LEU A 314 15.09 23.01 -2.08
CA LEU A 314 13.85 22.42 -1.65
C LEU A 314 12.84 22.45 -2.80
N MET A 315 12.32 21.27 -3.13
CA MET A 315 11.30 21.12 -4.13
C MET A 315 9.93 20.86 -3.47
N ALA A 316 8.96 21.68 -3.84
CA ALA A 316 7.56 21.51 -3.50
C ALA A 316 6.74 21.04 -4.72
N PRO A 317 5.67 20.24 -4.53
CA PRO A 317 4.88 19.72 -5.64
C PRO A 317 4.06 20.78 -6.38
N THR A 318 3.77 21.91 -5.75
CA THR A 318 2.97 23.01 -6.34
C THR A 318 3.60 24.36 -6.08
N GLU A 319 3.24 25.37 -6.91
CA GLU A 319 3.73 26.75 -6.73
C GLU A 319 3.29 27.35 -5.40
N ILE A 320 2.05 27.09 -4.99
CA ILE A 320 1.51 27.59 -3.71
C ILE A 320 2.35 27.10 -2.54
N LEU A 321 2.69 25.80 -2.52
CA LEU A 321 3.55 25.24 -1.49
C LEU A 321 4.97 25.79 -1.56
N ALA A 322 5.52 26.01 -2.75
CA ALA A 322 6.82 26.62 -2.91
C ALA A 322 6.86 28.04 -2.36
N VAL A 323 5.85 28.86 -2.65
CA VAL A 323 5.71 30.21 -2.10
C VAL A 323 5.56 30.18 -0.58
N GLN A 324 4.76 29.24 -0.05
CA GLN A 324 4.57 29.09 1.40
C GLN A 324 5.85 28.66 2.11
N HIS A 325 6.58 27.68 1.56
CA HIS A 325 7.89 27.28 2.08
C HIS A 325 8.87 28.46 2.04
N TYR A 326 8.93 29.18 0.92
CA TYR A 326 9.79 30.34 0.79
C TYR A 326 9.52 31.38 1.89
N ALA A 327 8.27 31.77 2.07
CA ALA A 327 7.88 32.73 3.12
C ALA A 327 8.21 32.21 4.54
N SER A 328 8.03 30.92 4.77
CA SER A 328 8.37 30.27 6.05
C SER A 328 9.89 30.25 6.30
N PHE A 329 10.67 29.90 5.28
CA PHE A 329 12.14 29.85 5.39
C PHE A 329 12.75 31.24 5.52
N GLN A 330 12.20 32.26 4.83
CA GLN A 330 12.63 33.64 5.06
C GLN A 330 12.46 34.06 6.52
N LYS A 331 11.33 33.73 7.15
CA LYS A 331 11.09 34.02 8.59
C LYS A 331 12.03 33.22 9.49
N LEU A 332 12.28 31.95 9.19
CA LEU A 332 13.14 31.07 9.99
C LEU A 332 14.62 31.47 9.90
N PHE A 333 15.05 32.04 8.77
CA PHE A 333 16.43 32.46 8.55
C PHE A 333 16.64 33.97 8.74
N ASP A 334 15.61 34.67 9.20
CA ASP A 334 15.74 36.10 9.48
C ASP A 334 16.85 36.36 10.53
N GLY A 335 17.76 37.29 10.18
CA GLY A 335 18.93 37.59 11.01
C GLY A 335 20.07 36.55 10.99
N LEU A 336 19.98 35.46 10.24
CA LEU A 336 20.98 34.40 10.19
C LEU A 336 21.93 34.46 8.99
N ASN A 337 21.82 35.49 8.14
CA ASN A 337 22.63 35.69 6.94
C ASN A 337 22.59 34.51 5.95
N ILE A 338 21.39 34.00 5.66
CA ILE A 338 21.13 32.96 4.67
C ILE A 338 20.26 33.51 3.55
N ASN A 339 20.74 33.43 2.32
CA ASN A 339 20.06 33.94 1.14
C ASN A 339 19.17 32.88 0.51
N CYS A 340 17.84 33.11 0.57
CA CYS A 340 16.86 32.25 -0.06
C CYS A 340 16.32 32.84 -1.37
N ALA A 341 16.11 32.01 -2.37
CA ALA A 341 15.44 32.39 -3.61
C ALA A 341 14.29 31.45 -3.95
N LEU A 342 13.29 31.99 -4.67
CA LEU A 342 12.10 31.24 -5.12
C LEU A 342 12.11 31.12 -6.64
N LEU A 343 12.09 29.89 -7.16
CA LEU A 343 12.02 29.60 -8.60
C LEU A 343 10.79 28.75 -8.91
N THR A 344 9.81 29.33 -9.62
CA THR A 344 8.59 28.65 -10.05
C THR A 344 8.37 28.78 -11.56
N GLY A 345 7.37 28.13 -12.09
CA GLY A 345 6.98 28.25 -13.50
C GLY A 345 6.47 29.65 -13.87
N SER A 346 5.97 30.43 -12.88
CA SER A 346 5.47 31.78 -13.04
C SER A 346 6.53 32.88 -12.86
N SER A 347 7.79 32.53 -12.51
CA SER A 347 8.90 33.48 -12.34
C SER A 347 9.17 34.22 -13.65
N SER A 348 9.36 35.54 -13.57
CA SER A 348 9.68 36.34 -14.75
C SER A 348 11.04 35.95 -15.36
N ALA A 349 11.24 36.21 -16.65
CA ALA A 349 12.51 35.89 -17.32
C ALA A 349 13.69 36.70 -16.74
N ALA A 350 13.41 37.88 -16.16
CA ALA A 350 14.42 38.71 -15.49
C ALA A 350 14.82 38.10 -14.14
N ASP A 351 13.83 37.78 -13.29
CA ASP A 351 14.07 37.16 -12.00
C ASP A 351 14.77 35.81 -12.16
N ARG A 352 14.32 35.01 -13.14
CA ARG A 352 14.96 33.72 -13.44
C ARG A 352 16.44 33.90 -13.76
N ARG A 353 16.81 34.88 -14.61
CA ARG A 353 18.21 35.15 -14.96
C ARG A 353 19.03 35.56 -13.74
N GLN A 354 18.49 36.40 -12.87
CA GLN A 354 19.13 36.84 -11.63
C GLN A 354 19.35 35.66 -10.67
N ILE A 355 18.33 34.81 -10.48
CA ILE A 355 18.42 33.63 -9.63
C ILE A 355 19.49 32.66 -10.16
N LEU A 356 19.51 32.39 -11.47
CA LEU A 356 20.52 31.50 -12.07
C LEU A 356 21.94 32.04 -11.91
N ALA A 357 22.14 33.34 -12.07
CA ALA A 357 23.41 33.99 -11.83
C ALA A 357 23.85 33.87 -10.35
N GLY A 358 22.96 34.16 -9.40
CA GLY A 358 23.24 34.05 -7.97
C GLY A 358 23.50 32.61 -7.50
N LEU A 359 22.87 31.60 -8.13
CA LEU A 359 23.19 30.20 -7.87
C LEU A 359 24.59 29.82 -8.36
N SER A 360 24.95 30.27 -9.55
CA SER A 360 26.26 29.96 -10.14
C SER A 360 27.40 30.69 -9.45
N SER A 361 27.15 31.91 -8.91
CA SER A 361 28.14 32.65 -8.11
C SER A 361 28.30 32.09 -6.69
N GLY A 362 27.24 31.47 -6.15
CA GLY A 362 27.15 31.02 -4.76
C GLY A 362 26.61 32.08 -3.81
N GLU A 363 25.97 33.16 -4.31
CA GLU A 363 25.29 34.18 -3.49
C GLU A 363 23.98 33.65 -2.90
N ILE A 364 23.34 32.68 -3.56
CA ILE A 364 22.10 32.04 -3.09
C ILE A 364 22.46 30.74 -2.41
N ASP A 365 22.15 30.62 -1.13
CA ASP A 365 22.41 29.43 -0.31
C ASP A 365 21.29 28.39 -0.43
N VAL A 366 20.04 28.85 -0.52
CA VAL A 366 18.85 28.01 -0.49
C VAL A 366 17.93 28.37 -1.66
N LEU A 367 17.72 27.41 -2.56
CA LEU A 367 16.75 27.54 -3.64
C LEU A 367 15.48 26.77 -3.29
N ILE A 368 14.34 27.46 -3.30
CA ILE A 368 13.02 26.84 -3.10
C ILE A 368 12.25 26.94 -4.41
N GLY A 369 11.56 25.89 -4.81
CA GLY A 369 10.76 25.97 -6.04
C GLY A 369 9.96 24.71 -6.33
N THR A 370 9.44 24.67 -7.55
CA THR A 370 8.75 23.49 -8.09
C THR A 370 9.70 22.64 -8.94
N HIS A 371 9.20 21.84 -9.86
CA HIS A 371 10.01 21.09 -10.83
C HIS A 371 11.00 21.98 -11.62
N ALA A 372 10.78 23.29 -11.64
CA ALA A 372 11.70 24.25 -12.28
C ALA A 372 13.12 24.17 -11.72
N VAL A 373 13.28 23.77 -10.45
CA VAL A 373 14.59 23.60 -9.79
C VAL A 373 15.45 22.53 -10.48
N PHE A 374 14.82 21.54 -11.12
CA PHE A 374 15.52 20.41 -11.77
C PHE A 374 15.69 20.56 -13.28
N GLN A 375 15.31 21.68 -13.87
CA GLN A 375 15.55 21.94 -15.29
C GLN A 375 17.06 22.02 -15.58
N LYS A 376 17.44 21.58 -16.78
CA LYS A 376 18.86 21.43 -17.16
C LYS A 376 19.67 22.72 -17.05
N ASP A 377 19.04 23.85 -17.23
CA ASP A 377 19.64 25.19 -17.20
C ASP A 377 19.90 25.74 -15.77
N VAL A 378 19.36 25.08 -14.74
CA VAL A 378 19.63 25.47 -13.34
C VAL A 378 20.94 24.84 -12.88
N GLY A 379 22.00 25.62 -12.86
CA GLY A 379 23.33 25.23 -12.39
C GLY A 379 23.60 25.77 -10.99
N PHE A 380 24.11 24.94 -10.10
CA PHE A 380 24.59 25.31 -8.77
C PHE A 380 26.11 25.36 -8.77
N LYS A 381 26.69 26.24 -7.95
CA LYS A 381 28.13 26.26 -7.71
C LYS A 381 28.58 25.02 -6.94
N ASP A 382 27.87 24.68 -5.88
CA ASP A 382 28.13 23.50 -5.02
C ASP A 382 26.87 23.01 -4.33
N LEU A 383 26.04 22.23 -5.03
CA LEU A 383 24.83 21.64 -4.46
C LEU A 383 25.18 20.45 -3.57
N ALA A 384 24.98 20.59 -2.25
CA ALA A 384 25.21 19.52 -1.29
C ALA A 384 23.95 18.77 -0.91
N LEU A 385 22.79 19.45 -0.81
CA LEU A 385 21.55 18.85 -0.32
C LEU A 385 20.37 19.19 -1.21
N ALA A 386 19.60 18.16 -1.55
CA ALA A 386 18.30 18.29 -2.20
C ALA A 386 17.21 17.76 -1.26
N VAL A 387 16.23 18.62 -0.93
CA VAL A 387 15.07 18.30 -0.12
C VAL A 387 13.83 18.20 -1.01
N THR A 388 13.01 17.18 -0.82
CA THR A 388 11.72 17.04 -1.53
C THR A 388 10.58 16.93 -0.54
N ASP A 389 9.50 17.69 -0.76
CA ASP A 389 8.28 17.61 0.05
C ASP A 389 7.22 16.79 -0.68
N GLU A 390 6.50 15.92 0.06
CA GLU A 390 5.42 15.03 -0.41
C GLU A 390 5.79 14.11 -1.61
N GLN A 391 6.53 13.05 -1.34
CA GLN A 391 7.07 12.13 -2.36
C GLN A 391 6.03 11.35 -3.18
N HIS A 392 4.75 11.25 -2.78
CA HIS A 392 3.77 10.38 -3.47
C HIS A 392 3.57 10.68 -4.95
N ARG A 393 4.09 11.81 -5.43
CA ARG A 393 3.99 12.27 -6.82
C ARG A 393 5.29 12.13 -7.61
N PHE A 394 6.34 11.53 -7.02
CA PHE A 394 7.67 11.46 -7.66
C PHE A 394 8.13 10.02 -7.85
N GLY A 395 8.32 9.62 -9.11
CA GLY A 395 8.87 8.32 -9.48
C GLY A 395 10.40 8.21 -9.28
N VAL A 396 10.91 6.99 -9.28
CA VAL A 396 12.35 6.64 -9.18
C VAL A 396 13.20 7.40 -10.22
N ALA A 397 12.69 7.59 -11.44
CA ALA A 397 13.35 8.31 -12.53
C ALA A 397 13.64 9.80 -12.23
N GLN A 398 12.88 10.43 -11.34
CA GLN A 398 13.12 11.83 -10.97
C GLN A 398 14.18 11.96 -9.88
N ARG A 399 14.31 10.95 -9.00
CA ARG A 399 15.39 10.85 -8.02
C ARG A 399 16.76 10.66 -8.70
N SER A 400 16.80 9.85 -9.75
CA SER A 400 17.98 9.65 -10.59
C SER A 400 18.49 10.98 -11.20
N ARG A 401 17.60 11.85 -11.66
CA ARG A 401 17.95 13.18 -12.18
C ARG A 401 18.49 14.14 -11.12
N LEU A 402 18.16 13.94 -9.85
CA LEU A 402 18.72 14.70 -8.72
C LEU A 402 20.18 14.37 -8.48
N SER A 403 20.52 13.08 -8.51
CA SER A 403 21.90 12.63 -8.38
C SER A 403 22.78 13.02 -9.58
N GLU A 404 22.19 13.31 -10.75
CA GLU A 404 22.90 13.79 -11.93
C GLU A 404 23.33 15.27 -11.85
N LYS A 405 22.65 16.10 -11.03
CA LYS A 405 22.95 17.54 -10.89
C LYS A 405 24.16 17.86 -10.00
N GLY A 406 24.55 16.95 -9.12
CA GLY A 406 25.77 17.08 -8.31
C GLY A 406 26.30 15.70 -7.97
N ARG A 407 27.57 15.42 -8.27
CA ARG A 407 28.19 14.16 -7.86
C ARG A 407 28.18 14.05 -6.34
N GLY A 408 27.37 13.11 -5.81
CA GLY A 408 27.29 12.84 -4.37
C GLY A 408 26.36 13.77 -3.58
N THR A 409 25.38 14.41 -4.23
CA THR A 409 24.34 15.23 -3.54
C THR A 409 23.55 14.39 -2.55
N HIS A 410 23.40 14.89 -1.32
CA HIS A 410 22.56 14.31 -0.28
C HIS A 410 21.09 14.52 -0.59
N ILE A 411 20.25 13.51 -0.36
CA ILE A 411 18.80 13.55 -0.61
C ILE A 411 18.05 13.39 0.70
N LEU A 412 17.18 14.36 0.99
CA LEU A 412 16.25 14.33 2.10
C LEU A 412 14.82 14.40 1.56
N VAL A 413 14.00 13.44 1.94
CA VAL A 413 12.59 13.38 1.55
C VAL A 413 11.72 13.61 2.77
N MET A 414 10.69 14.45 2.63
CA MET A 414 9.66 14.62 3.65
C MET A 414 8.37 13.91 3.22
N SER A 415 7.75 13.14 4.12
CA SER A 415 6.45 12.50 3.88
C SER A 415 5.46 12.86 4.97
N ALA A 416 4.28 13.36 4.56
CA ALA A 416 3.18 13.66 5.45
C ALA A 416 2.22 12.47 5.63
N THR A 417 2.39 11.38 4.87
CA THR A 417 1.64 10.15 5.10
C THR A 417 2.36 9.31 6.15
N PRO A 418 1.75 9.13 7.31
CA PRO A 418 2.26 8.17 8.28
C PRO A 418 2.00 6.76 7.74
N ILE A 419 3.05 6.11 7.23
CA ILE A 419 3.02 4.72 6.77
C ILE A 419 3.64 3.87 7.88
N PRO A 420 3.07 2.72 8.25
CA PRO A 420 3.70 1.82 9.20
C PRO A 420 5.16 1.56 8.84
N ARG A 421 6.05 1.55 9.84
CA ARG A 421 7.51 1.50 9.64
C ARG A 421 7.93 0.34 8.74
N THR A 422 7.35 -0.83 8.92
CA THR A 422 7.60 -2.02 8.09
C THR A 422 7.23 -1.81 6.63
N LEU A 423 6.08 -1.19 6.37
CA LEU A 423 5.64 -0.87 5.02
C LEU A 423 6.48 0.24 4.39
N ALA A 424 6.89 1.24 5.17
CA ALA A 424 7.82 2.27 4.72
C ALA A 424 9.18 1.68 4.33
N MET A 425 9.64 0.63 5.04
CA MET A 425 10.87 -0.09 4.71
C MET A 425 10.77 -0.87 3.39
N ILE A 426 9.58 -1.27 2.98
CA ILE A 426 9.32 -1.90 1.68
C ILE A 426 9.27 -0.85 0.57
N LEU A 427 8.50 0.21 0.79
CA LEU A 427 8.29 1.27 -0.20
C LEU A 427 9.55 2.11 -0.46
N TYR A 428 10.36 2.29 0.57
CA TYR A 428 11.54 3.16 0.59
C TYR A 428 12.78 2.41 1.07
N GLY A 429 12.90 1.12 0.75
CA GLY A 429 13.99 0.27 1.24
C GLY A 429 15.38 0.71 0.80
N ASP A 430 15.47 1.55 -0.23
CA ASP A 430 16.69 2.22 -0.68
C ASP A 430 17.07 3.46 0.17
N MET A 431 16.20 3.89 1.11
CA MET A 431 16.39 5.07 1.95
C MET A 431 16.44 4.70 3.44
N ASP A 432 17.15 5.52 4.22
CA ASP A 432 17.08 5.50 5.69
C ASP A 432 15.83 6.23 6.17
N ILE A 433 15.21 5.75 7.26
CA ILE A 433 13.93 6.28 7.75
C ILE A 433 14.10 6.88 9.12
N SER A 434 13.72 8.18 9.27
CA SER A 434 13.55 8.84 10.56
C SER A 434 12.07 9.16 10.77
N VAL A 435 11.52 8.74 11.90
CA VAL A 435 10.09 8.91 12.22
C VAL A 435 9.94 10.01 13.28
N ILE A 436 9.05 10.98 12.99
CA ILE A 436 8.60 11.99 13.95
C ILE A 436 7.22 11.57 14.43
N ASP A 437 7.19 10.84 15.53
CA ASP A 437 6.00 10.27 16.17
C ASP A 437 5.42 11.16 17.29
N GLU A 438 6.01 12.34 17.49
CA GLU A 438 5.55 13.33 18.45
C GLU A 438 4.98 14.57 17.74
N LEU A 439 3.90 15.11 18.29
CA LEU A 439 3.36 16.42 17.84
C LEU A 439 3.96 17.57 18.66
N PRO A 440 4.22 18.73 18.05
CA PRO A 440 4.68 19.91 18.78
C PRO A 440 3.70 20.30 19.89
N PRO A 441 4.20 20.84 21.02
CA PRO A 441 3.36 21.30 22.12
C PRO A 441 2.44 22.43 21.66
N GLY A 442 1.19 22.43 22.19
CA GLY A 442 0.19 23.47 21.87
C GLY A 442 -0.76 23.14 20.73
N ARG A 443 -0.59 22.05 20.00
CA ARG A 443 -1.54 21.60 18.99
C ARG A 443 -2.77 20.99 19.65
N GLN A 444 -3.96 21.53 19.31
CA GLN A 444 -5.21 21.03 19.85
C GLN A 444 -5.70 19.79 19.08
N LYS A 445 -6.30 18.85 19.83
CA LYS A 445 -6.95 17.68 19.20
C LYS A 445 -8.19 18.14 18.42
N ILE A 446 -8.34 17.61 17.19
CA ILE A 446 -9.50 17.85 16.35
C ILE A 446 -10.61 16.89 16.79
N SER A 447 -11.76 17.45 17.20
CA SER A 447 -12.95 16.64 17.54
C SER A 447 -13.57 16.09 16.25
N THR A 448 -13.50 14.77 16.04
CA THR A 448 -14.01 14.12 14.84
C THR A 448 -15.32 13.40 15.15
N HIS A 449 -16.36 13.63 14.33
CA HIS A 449 -17.69 13.08 14.54
C HIS A 449 -18.21 12.44 13.27
N LEU A 450 -18.66 11.19 13.34
CA LEU A 450 -19.43 10.51 12.30
C LEU A 450 -20.88 10.91 12.44
N VAL A 451 -21.48 11.42 11.38
CA VAL A 451 -22.89 11.86 11.33
C VAL A 451 -23.54 11.35 10.05
N ASP A 452 -24.86 11.22 10.07
CA ASP A 452 -25.68 10.89 8.90
C ASP A 452 -26.33 12.16 8.30
N GLY A 453 -27.00 12.02 7.15
CA GLY A 453 -27.64 13.12 6.45
C GLY A 453 -28.72 13.84 7.27
N SER A 454 -29.27 13.26 8.33
CA SER A 454 -30.27 13.92 9.18
C SER A 454 -29.66 15.08 10.00
N TYR A 455 -28.35 15.12 10.15
CA TYR A 455 -27.63 16.18 10.85
C TYR A 455 -27.27 17.39 9.98
N HIS A 456 -27.50 17.38 8.67
CA HIS A 456 -27.09 18.45 7.76
C HIS A 456 -27.54 19.84 8.22
N ASP A 457 -28.80 20.03 8.54
CA ASP A 457 -29.35 21.34 8.96
C ASP A 457 -28.64 21.88 10.21
N ARG A 458 -28.43 21.02 11.19
CA ARG A 458 -27.76 21.40 12.45
C ARG A 458 -26.27 21.69 12.22
N MET A 459 -25.61 20.88 11.41
CA MET A 459 -24.20 21.01 11.10
C MET A 459 -23.92 22.28 10.30
N TYR A 460 -24.70 22.58 9.27
CA TYR A 460 -24.55 23.79 8.48
C TYR A 460 -24.97 25.05 9.21
N SER A 461 -25.95 25.00 10.10
CA SER A 461 -26.28 26.10 11.00
C SER A 461 -25.09 26.42 11.93
N TYR A 462 -24.49 25.40 12.53
CA TYR A 462 -23.29 25.56 13.34
C TYR A 462 -22.12 26.16 12.53
N LEU A 463 -21.87 25.65 11.30
CA LEU A 463 -20.89 26.18 10.39
C LEU A 463 -21.09 27.69 10.13
N ARG A 464 -22.33 28.10 9.80
CA ARG A 464 -22.68 29.50 9.56
C ARG A 464 -22.38 30.36 10.78
N ASP A 465 -22.81 29.93 11.95
CA ASP A 465 -22.64 30.70 13.18
C ASP A 465 -21.14 30.87 13.56
N GLU A 466 -20.31 29.88 13.32
CA GLU A 466 -18.86 29.97 13.52
C GLU A 466 -18.19 30.86 12.46
N CYS A 467 -18.63 30.79 11.20
CA CYS A 467 -18.13 31.68 10.14
C CYS A 467 -18.46 33.14 10.43
N LEU A 468 -19.64 33.45 10.97
CA LEU A 468 -19.99 34.81 11.41
C LEU A 468 -19.10 35.32 12.55
N LYS A 469 -18.50 34.41 13.35
CA LYS A 469 -17.50 34.73 14.38
C LYS A 469 -16.07 34.81 13.83
N GLY A 470 -15.88 34.70 12.50
CA GLY A 470 -14.58 34.79 11.83
C GLY A 470 -13.84 33.46 11.71
N ALA A 471 -14.53 32.34 11.86
CA ALA A 471 -13.96 31.04 11.51
C ALA A 471 -14.02 30.81 10.00
N GLN A 472 -13.18 29.91 9.52
CA GLN A 472 -13.18 29.44 8.14
C GLN A 472 -13.36 27.93 8.08
N ALA A 473 -13.89 27.44 6.96
CA ALA A 473 -14.20 26.02 6.83
C ALA A 473 -13.90 25.45 5.44
N TYR A 474 -13.64 24.15 5.43
CA TYR A 474 -13.62 23.34 4.23
C TYR A 474 -14.82 22.40 4.20
N VAL A 475 -15.46 22.31 3.04
CA VAL A 475 -16.49 21.31 2.73
C VAL A 475 -15.99 20.49 1.55
N VAL A 476 -15.75 19.20 1.76
CA VAL A 476 -15.19 18.32 0.76
C VAL A 476 -16.25 17.34 0.29
N CYS A 477 -16.45 17.30 -1.04
CA CYS A 477 -17.37 16.37 -1.69
C CYS A 477 -16.58 15.34 -2.50
N PRO A 478 -16.97 14.06 -2.53
CA PRO A 478 -16.28 13.05 -3.35
C PRO A 478 -16.51 13.30 -4.84
N LEU A 479 -15.57 12.86 -5.66
CA LEU A 479 -15.70 12.80 -7.11
C LEU A 479 -16.77 11.77 -7.50
N VAL A 480 -17.62 12.10 -8.48
CA VAL A 480 -18.56 11.16 -9.10
C VAL A 480 -17.89 10.61 -10.37
N GLU A 481 -17.64 9.29 -10.40
CA GLU A 481 -16.74 8.61 -11.37
C GLU A 481 -17.23 8.53 -12.83
N GLU A 482 -18.46 8.91 -13.19
CA GLU A 482 -19.00 8.48 -14.49
C GLU A 482 -18.88 9.45 -15.66
N ASN A 483 -18.67 10.76 -15.47
CA ASN A 483 -18.43 11.72 -16.58
C ASN A 483 -17.75 12.99 -16.11
N ASP A 484 -16.70 13.36 -16.81
CA ASP A 484 -15.88 14.56 -16.58
C ASP A 484 -16.65 15.89 -16.47
N ASN A 485 -17.83 16.01 -17.05
CA ASN A 485 -18.69 17.19 -17.00
C ASN A 485 -19.67 17.19 -15.81
N GLU A 486 -19.96 16.03 -15.23
CA GLU A 486 -20.85 15.89 -14.06
C GLU A 486 -20.14 16.26 -12.76
N GLU A 487 -18.82 16.04 -12.67
CA GLU A 487 -17.99 16.46 -11.52
C GLU A 487 -18.05 17.97 -11.29
N LEU A 488 -17.97 18.73 -12.38
CA LEU A 488 -18.01 20.21 -12.34
C LEU A 488 -19.36 20.68 -11.86
N ARG A 489 -20.43 20.08 -12.38
CA ARG A 489 -21.81 20.39 -11.98
C ARG A 489 -22.06 20.07 -10.52
N SER A 490 -21.63 18.93 -10.03
CA SER A 490 -21.92 18.48 -8.67
C SER A 490 -21.30 19.36 -7.59
N ALA A 491 -20.03 19.77 -7.72
CA ALA A 491 -19.38 20.65 -6.74
C ALA A 491 -19.94 22.10 -6.78
N VAL A 492 -20.20 22.63 -7.99
CA VAL A 492 -20.77 23.95 -8.19
C VAL A 492 -22.23 24.00 -7.71
N GLU A 493 -23.03 23.02 -8.13
CA GLU A 493 -24.44 22.92 -7.71
C GLU A 493 -24.57 22.72 -6.19
N TYR A 494 -23.64 21.96 -5.60
CA TYR A 494 -23.59 21.78 -4.16
C TYR A 494 -23.22 23.08 -3.43
N ALA A 495 -22.22 23.82 -3.92
CA ALA A 495 -21.86 25.14 -3.38
C ALA A 495 -23.00 26.15 -3.49
N ASP A 496 -23.65 26.20 -4.66
CA ASP A 496 -24.78 27.08 -4.90
C ASP A 496 -25.99 26.74 -4.02
N ARG A 497 -26.24 25.45 -3.78
CA ARG A 497 -27.28 24.99 -2.87
C ARG A 497 -26.95 25.37 -1.43
N LEU A 498 -25.74 25.13 -0.97
CA LEU A 498 -25.31 25.56 0.37
C LEU A 498 -25.44 27.06 0.59
N CYS A 499 -25.05 27.88 -0.39
CA CYS A 499 -25.19 29.33 -0.31
C CYS A 499 -26.64 29.72 -0.16
N ARG A 500 -27.56 29.14 -0.94
CA ARG A 500 -28.97 29.49 -0.95
C ARG A 500 -29.72 29.03 0.30
N GLU A 501 -29.43 27.81 0.76
CA GLU A 501 -30.23 27.17 1.81
C GLU A 501 -29.65 27.42 3.22
N HIS A 502 -28.33 27.34 3.39
CA HIS A 502 -27.71 27.29 4.72
C HIS A 502 -26.72 28.43 5.02
N LEU A 503 -25.99 28.95 4.00
CA LEU A 503 -24.84 29.86 4.22
C LEU A 503 -25.13 31.27 3.75
N LYS A 504 -26.37 31.80 3.96
CA LYS A 504 -26.71 33.16 3.63
C LYS A 504 -25.82 34.14 4.37
N GLY A 505 -25.20 35.08 3.61
CA GLY A 505 -24.29 36.10 4.15
C GLY A 505 -22.84 35.64 4.39
N ILE A 506 -22.51 34.41 4.04
CA ILE A 506 -21.15 33.87 4.12
C ILE A 506 -20.52 33.86 2.73
N SER A 507 -19.23 34.26 2.64
CA SER A 507 -18.47 34.18 1.40
C SER A 507 -18.04 32.75 1.12
N VAL A 508 -18.64 32.14 0.10
CA VAL A 508 -18.35 30.75 -0.32
C VAL A 508 -17.71 30.75 -1.70
N GLN A 509 -16.64 30.00 -1.87
CA GLN A 509 -16.06 29.75 -3.18
C GLN A 509 -15.90 28.21 -3.37
N TYR A 510 -15.88 27.77 -4.63
CA TYR A 510 -15.67 26.37 -4.98
C TYR A 510 -14.30 26.17 -5.63
N LEU A 511 -13.72 24.97 -5.43
CA LEU A 511 -12.42 24.58 -5.93
C LEU A 511 -12.48 23.17 -6.50
N HIS A 512 -12.06 22.99 -7.75
CA HIS A 512 -12.04 21.65 -8.39
C HIS A 512 -10.79 21.43 -9.26
N GLY A 513 -10.52 20.16 -9.61
CA GLY A 513 -9.30 19.72 -10.29
C GLY A 513 -9.02 20.42 -11.63
N LYS A 514 -10.07 20.74 -12.42
CA LYS A 514 -9.96 21.28 -13.78
C LYS A 514 -9.79 22.80 -13.87
N MET A 515 -9.85 23.51 -12.74
CA MET A 515 -9.60 24.95 -12.74
C MET A 515 -8.18 25.26 -13.19
N LYS A 516 -8.01 26.41 -13.88
CA LYS A 516 -6.67 26.92 -14.24
C LYS A 516 -5.85 27.23 -12.98
N GLY A 517 -4.55 26.97 -13.01
CA GLY A 517 -3.67 27.16 -11.87
C GLY A 517 -3.80 28.54 -11.21
N LYS A 518 -3.78 29.61 -12.02
CA LYS A 518 -3.94 31.01 -11.54
C LYS A 518 -5.27 31.26 -10.82
N GLU A 519 -6.35 30.60 -11.22
CA GLU A 519 -7.66 30.75 -10.59
C GLU A 519 -7.70 30.01 -9.24
N LYS A 520 -7.14 28.79 -9.17
CA LYS A 520 -6.97 28.05 -7.93
C LYS A 520 -6.15 28.86 -6.91
N GLU A 521 -5.05 29.45 -7.38
CA GLU A 521 -4.20 30.30 -6.53
C GLU A 521 -4.93 31.51 -5.97
N ARG A 522 -5.72 32.18 -6.80
CA ARG A 522 -6.53 33.33 -6.36
C ARG A 522 -7.49 32.89 -5.24
N ILE A 523 -8.26 31.83 -5.45
CA ILE A 523 -9.25 31.34 -4.48
C ILE A 523 -8.56 30.98 -3.15
N LEU A 524 -7.44 30.26 -3.22
CA LEU A 524 -6.71 29.85 -2.02
C LEU A 524 -6.07 31.05 -1.30
N ARG A 525 -5.61 32.07 -2.03
CA ARG A 525 -5.11 33.31 -1.45
C ARG A 525 -6.24 34.10 -0.79
N ASP A 526 -7.39 34.24 -1.45
CA ASP A 526 -8.56 34.93 -0.87
C ASP A 526 -9.07 34.23 0.39
N PHE A 527 -8.91 32.89 0.44
CA PHE A 527 -9.21 32.10 1.64
C PHE A 527 -8.16 32.34 2.74
N ALA A 528 -6.88 32.31 2.41
CA ALA A 528 -5.80 32.57 3.38
C ALA A 528 -5.89 33.99 3.96
N ASP A 529 -6.28 34.99 3.14
CA ASP A 529 -6.51 36.40 3.53
C ASP A 529 -7.82 36.60 4.31
N GLY A 530 -8.65 35.54 4.49
CA GLY A 530 -9.94 35.64 5.19
C GLY A 530 -11.08 36.30 4.39
N LYS A 531 -10.88 36.61 3.11
CA LYS A 531 -11.91 37.16 2.21
C LYS A 531 -12.98 36.13 1.87
N THR A 532 -12.59 34.89 1.78
CA THR A 532 -13.47 33.72 1.62
C THR A 532 -13.55 32.97 2.95
N GLN A 533 -14.77 32.67 3.39
CA GLN A 533 -15.00 32.00 4.67
C GLN A 533 -15.18 30.49 4.50
N VAL A 534 -15.73 30.03 3.39
CA VAL A 534 -15.96 28.59 3.12
C VAL A 534 -15.46 28.25 1.73
N ILE A 535 -14.64 27.21 1.66
CA ILE A 535 -14.29 26.55 0.39
C ILE A 535 -15.04 25.23 0.29
N VAL A 536 -15.84 25.10 -0.78
CA VAL A 536 -16.41 23.82 -1.21
C VAL A 536 -15.48 23.22 -2.25
N SER A 537 -14.99 22.01 -2.03
CA SER A 537 -13.99 21.41 -2.92
C SER A 537 -14.24 19.93 -3.18
N THR A 538 -13.73 19.47 -4.31
CA THR A 538 -13.44 18.05 -4.52
C THR A 538 -12.11 17.69 -3.82
N THR A 539 -11.52 16.52 -4.08
CA THR A 539 -10.26 16.04 -3.47
C THR A 539 -9.04 16.96 -3.60
N VAL A 540 -9.14 18.06 -4.36
CA VAL A 540 -8.04 19.02 -4.65
C VAL A 540 -7.53 19.77 -3.41
N VAL A 541 -8.27 19.77 -2.30
CA VAL A 541 -7.81 20.40 -1.01
C VAL A 541 -6.63 19.64 -0.36
N GLU A 542 -6.20 18.53 -0.94
CA GLU A 542 -4.96 17.85 -0.50
C GLU A 542 -3.73 18.78 -0.61
N VAL A 543 -3.80 19.89 -1.35
CA VAL A 543 -2.70 20.85 -1.52
C VAL A 543 -2.67 21.88 -0.39
N GLY A 544 -1.70 21.77 0.40
CA GLY A 544 -1.23 22.28 1.67
C GLY A 544 -1.25 23.79 1.99
N VAL A 545 -2.32 24.55 1.82
CA VAL A 545 -2.36 25.91 2.33
C VAL A 545 -2.58 25.91 3.84
N ASP A 546 -1.72 26.61 4.58
CA ASP A 546 -1.85 26.79 6.03
C ASP A 546 -2.77 27.97 6.36
N VAL A 547 -3.96 27.66 6.90
CA VAL A 547 -4.94 28.66 7.30
C VAL A 547 -5.31 28.47 8.76
N PRO A 548 -4.72 29.25 9.69
CA PRO A 548 -4.93 29.08 11.13
C PRO A 548 -6.38 29.25 11.58
N ASN A 549 -7.19 30.03 10.84
CA ASN A 549 -8.61 30.27 11.13
C ASN A 549 -9.54 29.18 10.57
N ALA A 550 -9.02 28.23 9.80
CA ALA A 550 -9.79 27.08 9.33
C ALA A 550 -9.98 26.08 10.49
N THR A 551 -11.16 26.09 11.10
CA THR A 551 -11.48 25.32 12.30
C THR A 551 -12.51 24.22 12.05
N ILE A 552 -13.19 24.23 10.88
CA ILE A 552 -14.22 23.27 10.56
C ILE A 552 -13.89 22.56 9.24
N MET A 553 -13.93 21.24 9.28
CA MET A 553 -13.86 20.35 8.12
C MET A 553 -15.14 19.54 8.03
N ILE A 554 -15.81 19.56 6.89
CA ILE A 554 -16.96 18.71 6.58
C ILE A 554 -16.58 17.85 5.39
N ILE A 555 -16.74 16.53 5.51
CA ILE A 555 -16.44 15.55 4.47
C ILE A 555 -17.73 14.80 4.13
N GLU A 556 -18.29 15.12 2.99
CA GLU A 556 -19.54 14.51 2.49
C GLU A 556 -19.26 13.14 1.85
N ASN A 557 -20.21 12.21 1.99
CA ASN A 557 -20.09 10.84 1.46
C ASN A 557 -18.73 10.22 1.78
N SER A 558 -18.32 10.28 3.02
CA SER A 558 -17.00 9.91 3.52
C SER A 558 -16.66 8.43 3.32
N ASP A 559 -17.67 7.59 3.08
CA ASP A 559 -17.52 6.17 2.72
C ASP A 559 -16.73 5.93 1.42
N ARG A 560 -16.64 6.95 0.56
CA ARG A 560 -15.89 6.91 -0.70
C ARG A 560 -14.41 7.25 -0.56
N PHE A 561 -13.98 7.78 0.58
CA PHE A 561 -12.59 8.16 0.83
C PHE A 561 -11.80 7.07 1.55
N GLY A 562 -10.50 6.97 1.26
CA GLY A 562 -9.56 6.20 2.06
C GLY A 562 -9.29 6.81 3.43
N LEU A 563 -8.94 6.00 4.43
CA LEU A 563 -8.63 6.53 5.77
C LEU A 563 -7.45 7.49 5.75
N SER A 564 -6.43 7.21 4.93
CA SER A 564 -5.27 8.09 4.74
C SER A 564 -5.67 9.44 4.13
N GLN A 565 -6.60 9.46 3.16
CA GLN A 565 -7.14 10.68 2.58
C GLN A 565 -7.97 11.48 3.61
N LEU A 566 -8.86 10.79 4.35
CA LEU A 566 -9.62 11.41 5.43
C LEU A 566 -8.69 12.05 6.47
N HIS A 567 -7.59 11.39 6.81
CA HIS A 567 -6.61 11.89 7.75
C HIS A 567 -5.88 13.14 7.22
N GLN A 568 -5.47 13.14 5.96
CA GLN A 568 -4.86 14.31 5.32
C GLN A 568 -5.82 15.50 5.27
N LEU A 569 -7.11 15.26 4.94
CA LEU A 569 -8.15 16.29 4.96
C LEU A 569 -8.36 16.84 6.38
N ARG A 570 -8.51 15.97 7.38
CA ARG A 570 -8.62 16.38 8.78
C ARG A 570 -7.43 17.24 9.23
N GLY A 571 -6.23 16.91 8.78
CA GLY A 571 -5.00 17.66 9.08
C GLY A 571 -4.96 19.09 8.50
N ARG A 572 -5.91 19.47 7.65
CA ARG A 572 -6.03 20.84 7.11
C ARG A 572 -6.66 21.83 8.08
N VAL A 573 -7.30 21.37 9.13
CA VAL A 573 -7.83 22.19 10.22
C VAL A 573 -7.05 21.96 11.50
N GLY A 574 -7.29 22.77 12.53
CA GLY A 574 -6.62 22.60 13.84
C GLY A 574 -5.19 23.14 13.88
N ARG A 575 -4.83 24.09 13.05
CA ARG A 575 -3.51 24.73 13.01
C ARG A 575 -3.42 26.00 13.86
N GLY A 576 -4.56 26.50 14.32
CA GLY A 576 -4.67 27.65 15.21
C GLY A 576 -4.88 27.26 16.68
N LYS A 577 -5.11 28.28 17.54
CA LYS A 577 -5.40 28.11 18.96
C LYS A 577 -6.87 27.75 19.27
N LYS A 578 -7.77 27.87 18.27
CA LYS A 578 -9.20 27.60 18.44
C LYS A 578 -9.48 26.09 18.32
N LYS A 579 -10.48 25.62 19.08
CA LYS A 579 -10.97 24.24 18.98
C LYS A 579 -11.49 23.97 17.58
N SER A 580 -11.12 22.82 17.01
CA SER A 580 -11.45 22.48 15.63
C SER A 580 -12.25 21.19 15.57
N TYR A 581 -13.12 21.10 14.55
CA TYR A 581 -14.07 20.01 14.35
C TYR A 581 -13.93 19.43 12.95
N CYS A 582 -14.09 18.12 12.87
CA CYS A 582 -14.18 17.39 11.61
C CYS A 582 -15.48 16.56 11.61
N PHE A 583 -16.39 16.89 10.71
CA PHE A 583 -17.63 16.12 10.50
C PHE A 583 -17.46 15.20 9.31
N VAL A 584 -17.67 13.92 9.55
CA VAL A 584 -17.56 12.85 8.58
C VAL A 584 -18.98 12.37 8.30
N VAL A 585 -19.49 12.71 7.12
CA VAL A 585 -20.90 12.44 6.76
C VAL A 585 -21.00 11.16 5.95
N SER A 586 -21.86 10.23 6.35
CA SER A 586 -22.13 9.02 5.58
C SER A 586 -23.50 8.40 5.95
N ASP A 587 -24.26 8.05 4.92
CA ASP A 587 -25.53 7.33 5.04
C ASP A 587 -25.40 5.82 4.80
N THR A 588 -24.16 5.31 4.77
CA THR A 588 -23.89 3.89 4.51
C THR A 588 -24.44 2.99 5.60
N LYS A 589 -25.03 1.85 5.21
CA LYS A 589 -25.46 0.77 6.12
C LYS A 589 -24.49 -0.41 6.12
N ASN A 590 -23.37 -0.32 5.38
CA ASN A 590 -22.38 -1.38 5.31
C ASN A 590 -21.56 -1.40 6.61
N GLU A 591 -21.65 -2.49 7.37
CA GLU A 591 -21.01 -2.65 8.66
C GLU A 591 -19.47 -2.45 8.59
N LYS A 592 -18.80 -3.01 7.60
CA LYS A 592 -17.35 -2.85 7.41
C LYS A 592 -16.96 -1.40 7.17
N THR A 593 -17.77 -0.67 6.40
CA THR A 593 -17.53 0.76 6.12
C THR A 593 -17.76 1.59 7.38
N LEU A 594 -18.80 1.29 8.15
CA LEU A 594 -19.06 1.95 9.43
C LEU A 594 -17.94 1.68 10.45
N GLU A 595 -17.45 0.43 10.53
CA GLU A 595 -16.30 0.08 11.36
C GLU A 595 -15.05 0.92 10.99
N ARG A 596 -14.77 1.05 9.70
CA ARG A 596 -13.68 1.88 9.18
C ARG A 596 -13.82 3.35 9.56
N LEU A 597 -15.00 3.95 9.37
CA LEU A 597 -15.26 5.35 9.72
C LEU A 597 -15.22 5.59 11.23
N ASN A 598 -15.74 4.66 12.03
CA ASN A 598 -15.64 4.72 13.50
C ASN A 598 -14.17 4.60 13.97
N ALA A 599 -13.37 3.75 13.34
CA ALA A 599 -11.94 3.65 13.60
C ALA A 599 -11.22 4.99 13.34
N PHE A 600 -11.58 5.70 12.26
CA PHE A 600 -11.06 7.05 11.97
C PHE A 600 -11.47 8.08 13.03
N CYS A 601 -12.70 8.03 13.51
CA CYS A 601 -13.19 8.96 14.53
C CYS A 601 -12.59 8.71 15.92
N SER A 602 -12.18 7.47 16.23
CA SER A 602 -11.68 7.08 17.55
C SER A 602 -10.26 7.55 17.85
N THR A 603 -9.43 7.76 16.81
CA THR A 603 -8.03 8.15 16.98
C THR A 603 -7.64 9.37 16.16
N SER A 604 -6.70 10.16 16.67
CA SER A 604 -6.07 11.25 15.92
C SER A 604 -4.67 10.89 15.43
N ASP A 605 -4.13 9.74 15.82
CA ASP A 605 -2.81 9.28 15.43
C ASP A 605 -2.84 8.73 13.98
N GLY A 606 -2.08 9.37 13.09
CA GLY A 606 -2.01 8.98 11.69
C GLY A 606 -1.35 7.63 11.46
N PHE A 607 -0.41 7.21 12.31
CA PHE A 607 0.20 5.86 12.21
C PHE A 607 -0.80 4.77 12.57
N GLU A 608 -1.61 4.99 13.62
CA GLU A 608 -2.68 4.07 14.00
C GLU A 608 -3.77 3.97 12.91
N ILE A 609 -4.15 5.13 12.33
CA ILE A 609 -5.11 5.17 11.21
C ILE A 609 -4.58 4.39 10.01
N SER A 610 -3.32 4.59 9.64
CA SER A 610 -2.72 3.89 8.50
C SER A 610 -2.61 2.39 8.74
N ARG A 611 -2.32 1.97 9.98
CA ARG A 611 -2.33 0.55 10.34
C ARG A 611 -3.73 -0.04 10.20
N LYS A 612 -4.76 0.64 10.71
CA LYS A 612 -6.16 0.19 10.58
C LYS A 612 -6.65 0.19 9.13
N ASP A 613 -6.25 1.18 8.32
CA ASP A 613 -6.58 1.22 6.88
C ASP A 613 -6.02 -0.01 6.16
N LEU A 614 -4.78 -0.35 6.48
CA LEU A 614 -4.10 -1.53 5.94
C LEU A 614 -4.79 -2.84 6.38
N GLU A 615 -5.15 -2.96 7.66
CA GLU A 615 -5.85 -4.12 8.21
C GLU A 615 -7.23 -4.33 7.57
N LEU A 616 -7.97 -3.26 7.28
CA LEU A 616 -9.34 -3.33 6.75
C LEU A 616 -9.41 -3.49 5.23
N ARG A 617 -8.44 -2.96 4.48
CA ARG A 617 -8.42 -3.02 3.01
C ARG A 617 -7.57 -4.15 2.46
N GLY A 618 -6.58 -4.59 3.22
CA GLY A 618 -5.53 -5.46 2.72
C GLY A 618 -4.46 -4.72 1.90
N PRO A 619 -3.28 -5.33 1.71
CA PRO A 619 -2.14 -4.71 1.03
C PRO A 619 -2.39 -4.45 -0.46
N GLY A 620 -3.22 -5.26 -1.13
CA GLY A 620 -3.47 -5.17 -2.58
C GLY A 620 -4.09 -3.84 -3.01
N ASP A 621 -5.06 -3.34 -2.25
CA ASP A 621 -5.73 -2.07 -2.54
C ASP A 621 -4.92 -0.85 -2.09
N PHE A 622 -4.04 -1.02 -1.10
CA PHE A 622 -3.19 0.05 -0.59
C PHE A 622 -2.12 0.49 -1.60
N PHE A 623 -1.57 -0.46 -2.35
CA PHE A 623 -0.52 -0.19 -3.34
C PHE A 623 -1.06 0.35 -4.68
N GLY A 624 -2.36 0.28 -4.93
CA GLY A 624 -3.00 0.71 -6.18
C GLY A 624 -2.35 0.03 -7.41
N GLN A 625 -3.08 -0.65 -8.22
CA GLN A 625 -2.61 -1.53 -9.30
C GLN A 625 -1.61 -0.93 -10.32
N ARG A 626 -1.21 0.36 -10.24
CA ARG A 626 -0.40 1.02 -11.29
C ARG A 626 0.64 2.06 -10.86
N GLN A 627 0.85 2.36 -9.57
CA GLN A 627 1.68 3.53 -9.20
C GLN A 627 3.00 3.26 -8.48
N SER A 628 3.25 2.07 -7.93
CA SER A 628 4.38 1.90 -7.01
C SER A 628 5.65 1.25 -7.59
N GLY A 629 5.60 0.65 -8.79
CA GLY A 629 6.78 -0.05 -9.32
C GLY A 629 7.31 -1.20 -8.43
N LEU A 630 6.49 -1.66 -7.49
CA LEU A 630 6.82 -2.79 -6.62
C LEU A 630 6.36 -4.11 -7.24
N PRO A 631 7.10 -5.21 -7.03
CA PRO A 631 6.63 -6.53 -7.43
C PRO A 631 5.36 -6.91 -6.66
N ILE A 632 4.43 -7.57 -7.37
CA ILE A 632 3.23 -8.11 -6.75
C ILE A 632 3.62 -9.39 -6.00
N PHE A 633 3.46 -9.37 -4.67
CA PHE A 633 3.66 -10.55 -3.85
C PHE A 633 2.56 -11.58 -4.15
N ARG A 634 2.97 -12.84 -4.37
CA ARG A 634 2.06 -13.94 -4.69
C ARG A 634 1.64 -14.71 -3.45
N HIS A 635 2.53 -14.80 -2.48
CA HIS A 635 2.43 -15.68 -1.31
C HIS A 635 2.47 -14.91 0.01
N ALA A 636 3.27 -13.84 0.08
CA ALA A 636 3.39 -13.02 1.27
C ALA A 636 2.22 -12.05 1.39
N ASP A 637 1.61 -12.04 2.57
CA ASP A 637 0.70 -11.01 3.00
C ASP A 637 1.42 -10.07 3.97
N LEU A 638 1.69 -8.86 3.52
CA LEU A 638 2.48 -7.88 4.28
C LEU A 638 1.90 -7.50 5.66
N LEU A 639 0.63 -7.85 5.91
CA LEU A 639 -0.02 -7.62 7.20
C LEU A 639 0.20 -8.76 8.18
N SER A 640 -0.09 -9.98 7.73
CA SER A 640 0.02 -11.18 8.55
C SER A 640 1.48 -11.63 8.71
N ASP A 641 2.35 -11.32 7.72
CA ASP A 641 3.73 -11.79 7.64
C ASP A 641 4.78 -10.79 8.14
N MET A 642 4.41 -9.81 9.00
CA MET A 642 5.32 -8.79 9.52
C MET A 642 6.57 -9.38 10.18
N GLN A 643 6.40 -10.40 11.02
CA GLN A 643 7.52 -11.07 11.67
C GLN A 643 8.41 -11.82 10.64
N THR A 644 7.79 -12.44 9.65
CA THR A 644 8.49 -13.11 8.55
C THR A 644 9.28 -12.11 7.72
N LEU A 645 8.75 -10.92 7.47
CA LEU A 645 9.43 -9.83 6.78
C LEU A 645 10.67 -9.35 7.53
N GLU A 646 10.57 -9.15 8.85
CA GLU A 646 11.72 -8.74 9.68
C GLU A 646 12.82 -9.79 9.64
N GLN A 647 12.46 -11.07 9.72
CA GLN A 647 13.39 -12.18 9.64
C GLN A 647 14.04 -12.28 8.26
N ALA A 648 13.26 -12.18 7.18
CA ALA A 648 13.75 -12.23 5.81
C ALA A 648 14.70 -11.06 5.52
N ARG A 649 14.39 -9.87 6.04
CA ARG A 649 15.26 -8.70 5.92
C ARG A 649 16.59 -8.88 6.67
N SER A 650 16.54 -9.36 7.92
CA SER A 650 17.77 -9.63 8.68
C SER A 650 18.67 -10.61 7.94
N ALA A 651 18.09 -11.68 7.38
CA ALA A 651 18.82 -12.63 6.54
C ALA A 651 19.41 -11.96 5.27
N ALA A 652 18.63 -11.08 4.61
CA ALA A 652 19.09 -10.36 3.44
C ALA A 652 20.24 -9.38 3.78
N GLU A 653 20.18 -8.71 4.93
CA GLU A 653 21.25 -7.82 5.40
C GLU A 653 22.56 -8.59 5.64
N GLU A 654 22.49 -9.77 6.23
CA GLU A 654 23.66 -10.63 6.41
C GLU A 654 24.27 -11.05 5.07
N ILE A 655 23.45 -11.48 4.11
CA ILE A 655 23.91 -11.91 2.78
C ILE A 655 24.55 -10.74 2.02
N VAL A 656 23.93 -9.58 1.98
CA VAL A 656 24.43 -8.42 1.19
C VAL A 656 25.69 -7.82 1.83
N ASN A 657 25.87 -7.93 3.15
CA ASN A 657 27.06 -7.48 3.85
C ASN A 657 28.24 -8.45 3.67
N ASP A 658 28.01 -9.69 3.24
CA ASP A 658 29.07 -10.62 2.90
C ASP A 658 29.71 -10.19 1.54
N PRO A 659 31.03 -9.92 1.48
CA PRO A 659 31.71 -9.61 0.22
C PRO A 659 31.52 -10.67 -0.86
N LEU A 660 31.30 -11.91 -0.48
CA LEU A 660 31.09 -13.04 -1.39
C LEU A 660 29.75 -12.94 -2.13
N TRP A 661 28.76 -12.18 -1.61
CA TRP A 661 27.47 -11.98 -2.29
C TRP A 661 27.62 -11.58 -3.76
N PHE A 662 28.60 -10.73 -4.08
CA PHE A 662 28.79 -10.25 -5.44
C PHE A 662 29.65 -11.19 -6.31
N THR A 663 30.44 -12.09 -5.73
CA THR A 663 31.46 -12.91 -6.42
C THR A 663 31.22 -14.40 -6.36
N ASP A 664 30.46 -14.91 -5.38
CA ASP A 664 30.24 -16.35 -5.18
C ASP A 664 29.28 -16.93 -6.23
N GLU A 665 29.79 -17.92 -6.99
CA GLU A 665 29.03 -18.65 -8.00
C GLU A 665 27.98 -19.59 -7.38
N THR A 666 28.10 -19.97 -6.11
CA THR A 666 27.11 -20.83 -5.44
C THR A 666 25.80 -20.09 -5.16
N LEU A 667 25.82 -18.76 -5.14
CA LEU A 667 24.66 -17.89 -4.94
C LEU A 667 24.00 -17.44 -6.26
N VAL A 668 24.44 -17.96 -7.41
CA VAL A 668 23.90 -17.57 -8.73
C VAL A 668 22.39 -17.80 -8.81
N GLY A 669 21.90 -18.95 -8.33
CA GLY A 669 20.46 -19.24 -8.34
C GLY A 669 19.62 -18.23 -7.56
N LEU A 670 20.13 -17.75 -6.43
CA LEU A 670 19.46 -16.72 -5.63
C LEU A 670 19.49 -15.34 -6.34
N LYS A 671 20.63 -15.00 -6.97
CA LYS A 671 20.77 -13.78 -7.78
C LYS A 671 19.83 -13.78 -8.98
N ASP A 672 19.75 -14.91 -9.71
CA ASP A 672 18.86 -15.05 -10.86
C ASP A 672 17.39 -14.89 -10.45
N SER A 673 17.00 -15.44 -9.30
CA SER A 673 15.65 -15.28 -8.74
C SER A 673 15.36 -13.81 -8.36
N VAL A 674 16.36 -13.09 -7.82
CA VAL A 674 16.24 -11.65 -7.54
C VAL A 674 16.08 -10.87 -8.85
N ILE A 675 16.88 -11.15 -9.87
CA ILE A 675 16.77 -10.53 -11.19
C ILE A 675 15.38 -10.78 -11.77
N GLU A 676 14.91 -12.02 -11.79
CA GLU A 676 13.59 -12.38 -12.32
C GLU A 676 12.44 -11.64 -11.62
N LEU A 677 12.53 -11.47 -10.30
CA LEU A 677 11.53 -10.75 -9.52
C LEU A 677 11.48 -9.27 -9.91
N PHE A 678 12.63 -8.65 -10.20
CA PHE A 678 12.74 -7.21 -10.46
C PHE A 678 12.73 -6.85 -11.96
N ASP A 679 13.10 -7.74 -12.87
CA ASP A 679 12.98 -7.52 -14.32
C ASP A 679 11.53 -7.34 -14.75
N ARG A 680 10.60 -7.93 -14.02
CA ARG A 680 9.14 -7.70 -14.22
C ARG A 680 8.70 -6.27 -13.91
N VAL A 681 9.58 -5.43 -13.33
CA VAL A 681 9.30 -4.07 -12.83
C VAL A 681 10.22 -3.01 -13.44
N ASP A 682 10.97 -3.31 -14.50
CA ASP A 682 11.95 -2.40 -15.14
C ASP A 682 13.07 -1.89 -14.19
N PHE A 683 13.48 -2.68 -13.20
CA PHE A 683 14.59 -2.35 -12.31
C PHE A 683 15.90 -3.04 -12.73
N ASN A 684 16.86 -2.29 -13.22
CA ASN A 684 18.18 -2.80 -13.55
C ASN A 684 19.04 -2.93 -12.27
N ILE A 685 18.93 -4.09 -11.57
CA ILE A 685 19.53 -4.30 -10.24
C ILE A 685 21.03 -4.62 -10.31
N PHE A 686 21.48 -5.33 -11.34
CA PHE A 686 22.85 -5.83 -11.43
C PHE A 686 23.66 -5.28 -12.62
N SER A 687 23.14 -4.34 -13.42
CA SER A 687 23.87 -3.68 -14.53
C SER A 687 24.77 -2.55 -14.07
#